data_2a45db77760cc4bb8b4a9d088b64e616
#
_entry.id   2a45db77760cc4bb8b4a9d088b64e616
#
_cell.length_a   1.000
_cell.length_b   1.000
_cell.length_c   1.000
_cell.angle_alpha   90.00
_cell.angle_beta   90.00
_cell.angle_gamma   90.00
#
_symmetry.space_group_name_H-M   'P 1'
#
loop_
_entity.id
_entity.type
_entity.pdbx_description
1 polymer ?
#
loop_
_entity_poly.entity_id
_entity_poly.type
_entity_poly.pdbx_seq_one_letter_code
_entity_poly.pdbx_strand_id
1 'polypeptide(L)'
;MAFIFIFILAFFLRIYRLDDIPAGMHTDQGLTGLYGLWILKGWRPFFELLSYQIPEPLLAYLLAGWFYVVGPSFLSLHLFFIFLGLAVFPLVYWTFRQWAGPRTALLALTLMALMRWNWTAVRFAHPSGEVAFYLFGGLAFLLHGLLNKHKPSIYFSAVFLGLGLYTYQLFKAVPLLCLILGIYEFRHRTLKSSRLALWAGLILAFSLPLLSYFVLNHTAGNRENEVFIGKAITDHHSLKPLWDQALSNVLMFNRTGDSNPRHNLPGTRMLDDITGACFVLGLGLAWFRRYERGGFYPLAGFLLFMGVGSLANDPANSNRLCVLSVFAAYFAGLGLEETLRRLTFIKKPGWVVPGIGLILLGAVAFQNIWVYFVQMDQDPSCRMAFGAEQTYIGRGVENLEKSDPGRFRFFIPPLYEKNNTVKFLCDASGAQVTRLDLNDLAKGNIPKDKDPVFFLEEGKAGVLDFLKTLFPGGKEDRLLGPDGRTLVSVYGSQKEKLVSLKPWDRGLQGIYWNTPGFSGKPVTIKTDPLLNLSNKQEFPFQNPPPYSIRWQGSLELPVAGFYQFAAATRDMAAIFVDGKGVFLPETASGPPMNLRKCLHSINVRYMKNGGDWMALHLIWKHPGSDHWEVVPATAFGKVIQKKTKP
;
A
#
# COMPACT_ATOMS: atom_id res chain seq x y z
N MET A 1 7.98 -35.89 -6.69
CA MET A 1 6.70 -35.77 -5.98
C MET A 1 6.73 -34.70 -4.87
N ALA A 2 7.65 -34.75 -3.89
CA ALA A 2 7.68 -33.79 -2.78
C ALA A 2 7.74 -32.31 -3.23
N PHE A 3 8.58 -31.96 -4.22
CA PHE A 3 8.67 -30.61 -4.77
C PHE A 3 7.32 -30.13 -5.33
N ILE A 4 6.61 -30.99 -6.08
CA ILE A 4 5.30 -30.63 -6.67
C ILE A 4 4.27 -30.37 -5.56
N PHE A 5 4.24 -31.18 -4.53
CA PHE A 5 3.36 -30.97 -3.37
C PHE A 5 3.63 -29.62 -2.67
N ILE A 6 4.92 -29.31 -2.41
CA ILE A 6 5.33 -28.03 -1.81
C ILE A 6 4.93 -26.86 -2.71
N PHE A 7 5.09 -27.01 -4.02
CA PHE A 7 4.73 -25.97 -4.98
C PHE A 7 3.21 -25.72 -5.00
N ILE A 8 2.40 -26.78 -4.98
CA ILE A 8 0.93 -26.67 -4.91
C ILE A 8 0.51 -26.02 -3.58
N LEU A 9 1.10 -26.41 -2.47
CA LEU A 9 0.86 -25.81 -1.16
C LEU A 9 1.22 -24.31 -1.17
N ALA A 10 2.38 -23.96 -1.74
CA ALA A 10 2.81 -22.58 -1.88
C ALA A 10 1.84 -21.76 -2.75
N PHE A 11 1.36 -22.33 -3.85
CA PHE A 11 0.36 -21.70 -4.71
C PHE A 11 -0.94 -21.46 -3.93
N PHE A 12 -1.48 -22.52 -3.29
CA PHE A 12 -2.74 -22.42 -2.54
C PHE A 12 -2.71 -21.33 -1.48
N LEU A 13 -1.66 -21.28 -0.64
CA LEU A 13 -1.53 -20.30 0.43
C LEU A 13 -1.40 -18.85 -0.09
N ARG A 14 -0.97 -18.67 -1.34
CA ARG A 14 -0.85 -17.33 -1.94
C ARG A 14 -2.12 -16.85 -2.62
N ILE A 15 -3.01 -17.74 -3.04
CA ILE A 15 -4.27 -17.37 -3.67
C ILE A 15 -5.48 -17.43 -2.72
N TYR A 16 -5.37 -18.18 -1.60
CA TYR A 16 -6.47 -18.35 -0.67
C TYR A 16 -6.95 -17.01 -0.12
N ARG A 17 -8.24 -16.71 -0.29
CA ARG A 17 -8.89 -15.44 0.09
C ARG A 17 -8.14 -14.20 -0.43
N LEU A 18 -7.65 -14.23 -1.68
CA LEU A 18 -6.87 -13.12 -2.25
C LEU A 18 -7.73 -11.86 -2.46
N ASP A 19 -9.04 -12.02 -2.65
CA ASP A 19 -9.99 -10.91 -2.80
C ASP A 19 -10.29 -10.19 -1.48
N ASP A 20 -10.10 -10.86 -0.34
CA ASP A 20 -10.46 -10.35 0.98
C ASP A 20 -9.23 -9.97 1.81
N ILE A 21 -8.11 -10.69 1.64
CA ILE A 21 -6.89 -10.52 2.46
C ILE A 21 -5.66 -10.31 1.58
N PRO A 22 -5.00 -9.15 1.68
CA PRO A 22 -5.31 -8.00 2.54
C PRO A 22 -6.61 -7.30 2.14
N ALA A 23 -7.22 -6.57 3.05
CA ALA A 23 -8.55 -5.95 2.91
C ALA A 23 -8.66 -4.90 1.78
N GLY A 24 -7.58 -4.65 1.04
CA GLY A 24 -7.53 -3.69 -0.06
C GLY A 24 -6.22 -3.69 -0.80
N MET A 25 -6.07 -2.73 -1.70
CA MET A 25 -4.89 -2.46 -2.52
C MET A 25 -4.27 -1.13 -2.09
N HIS A 26 -3.02 -1.17 -1.64
CA HIS A 26 -2.28 0.06 -1.31
C HIS A 26 -1.99 0.90 -2.56
N THR A 27 -1.85 2.21 -2.39
CA THR A 27 -1.59 3.16 -3.50
C THR A 27 -0.32 2.83 -4.31
N ASP A 28 0.71 2.23 -3.69
CA ASP A 28 1.93 1.79 -4.38
C ASP A 28 1.66 0.63 -5.35
N GLN A 29 0.76 -0.29 -4.99
CA GLN A 29 0.32 -1.37 -5.87
C GLN A 29 -0.45 -0.81 -7.07
N GLY A 30 -1.35 0.16 -6.80
CA GLY A 30 -2.08 0.88 -7.84
C GLY A 30 -1.14 1.59 -8.81
N LEU A 31 -0.09 2.26 -8.29
CA LEU A 31 0.94 2.90 -9.11
C LEU A 31 1.70 1.89 -9.99
N THR A 32 2.07 0.74 -9.42
CA THR A 32 2.71 -0.34 -10.18
C THR A 32 1.80 -0.83 -11.33
N GLY A 33 0.51 -1.01 -11.06
CA GLY A 33 -0.48 -1.35 -12.08
C GLY A 33 -0.60 -0.28 -13.18
N LEU A 34 -0.59 1.00 -12.79
CA LEU A 34 -0.62 2.13 -13.72
C LEU A 34 0.60 2.14 -14.67
N TYR A 35 1.80 1.79 -14.21
CA TYR A 35 2.96 1.69 -15.09
C TYR A 35 2.73 0.70 -16.23
N GLY A 36 2.19 -0.48 -15.93
CA GLY A 36 1.82 -1.46 -16.95
C GLY A 36 0.78 -0.92 -17.95
N LEU A 37 -0.27 -0.26 -17.44
CA LEU A 37 -1.31 0.37 -18.28
C LEU A 37 -0.76 1.49 -19.17
N TRP A 38 0.10 2.36 -18.65
CA TRP A 38 0.66 3.48 -19.42
C TRP A 38 1.56 2.98 -20.54
N ILE A 39 2.31 1.89 -20.32
CA ILE A 39 3.09 1.24 -21.39
C ILE A 39 2.15 0.73 -22.49
N LEU A 40 1.03 0.10 -22.16
CA LEU A 40 0.03 -0.33 -23.14
C LEU A 40 -0.57 0.86 -23.92
N LYS A 41 -0.70 2.02 -23.25
CA LYS A 41 -1.17 3.29 -23.86
C LYS A 41 -0.09 4.05 -24.64
N GLY A 42 1.13 3.49 -24.78
CA GLY A 42 2.19 4.08 -25.60
C GLY A 42 3.34 4.73 -24.85
N TRP A 43 3.29 4.84 -23.51
CA TRP A 43 4.43 5.30 -22.73
C TRP A 43 5.61 4.32 -22.84
N ARG A 44 6.84 4.82 -22.94
CA ARG A 44 8.03 4.00 -23.13
C ARG A 44 9.12 4.41 -22.14
N PRO A 45 8.92 4.13 -20.84
CA PRO A 45 9.92 4.48 -19.84
C PRO A 45 11.14 3.60 -20.00
N PHE A 46 12.30 4.20 -20.21
CA PHE A 46 13.55 3.47 -20.08
C PHE A 46 14.28 3.93 -18.81
N PHE A 47 14.28 5.24 -18.57
CA PHE A 47 14.89 5.88 -17.42
C PHE A 47 14.14 7.14 -16.97
N GLU A 48 12.86 7.25 -17.27
CA GLU A 48 12.07 8.41 -16.86
C GLU A 48 11.81 8.38 -15.35
N LEU A 49 12.07 9.52 -14.72
CA LEU A 49 11.72 9.79 -13.33
C LEU A 49 10.26 10.22 -13.26
N LEU A 50 9.41 9.42 -12.64
CA LEU A 50 8.08 9.85 -12.22
C LEU A 50 8.13 10.23 -10.73
N SER A 51 8.19 11.54 -10.46
CA SER A 51 8.24 12.14 -9.12
C SER A 51 9.37 11.59 -8.22
N TYR A 52 9.08 10.73 -7.27
CA TYR A 52 10.05 10.18 -6.32
C TYR A 52 10.69 8.86 -6.71
N GLN A 53 10.22 8.21 -7.77
CA GLN A 53 10.62 6.85 -8.06
C GLN A 53 11.14 6.75 -9.47
N ILE A 54 12.34 6.16 -9.60
CA ILE A 54 12.74 5.59 -10.87
C ILE A 54 11.80 4.40 -11.07
N PRO A 55 10.94 4.39 -12.08
CA PRO A 55 10.14 3.20 -12.35
C PRO A 55 11.11 2.06 -12.63
N GLU A 56 10.85 0.91 -12.05
CA GLU A 56 11.59 -0.30 -12.37
C GLU A 56 11.17 -0.72 -13.79
N PRO A 57 11.93 -0.34 -14.83
CA PRO A 57 11.43 -0.43 -16.21
C PRO A 57 11.18 -1.88 -16.61
N LEU A 58 12.01 -2.81 -16.15
CA LEU A 58 11.85 -4.22 -16.50
C LEU A 58 10.52 -4.79 -15.97
N LEU A 59 10.19 -4.51 -14.71
CA LEU A 59 8.94 -4.94 -14.12
C LEU A 59 7.73 -4.35 -14.84
N ALA A 60 7.78 -3.05 -15.14
CA ALA A 60 6.69 -2.36 -15.83
C ALA A 60 6.41 -2.96 -17.21
N TYR A 61 7.46 -3.30 -17.99
CA TYR A 61 7.29 -3.97 -19.28
C TYR A 61 6.79 -5.41 -19.16
N LEU A 62 7.28 -6.18 -18.18
CA LEU A 62 6.76 -7.53 -17.92
C LEU A 62 5.29 -7.50 -17.52
N LEU A 63 4.90 -6.56 -16.68
CA LEU A 63 3.52 -6.36 -16.26
C LEU A 63 2.64 -5.89 -17.43
N ALA A 64 3.13 -5.02 -18.31
CA ALA A 64 2.42 -4.63 -19.52
C ALA A 64 2.18 -5.82 -20.44
N GLY A 65 3.19 -6.68 -20.64
CA GLY A 65 3.05 -7.93 -21.40
C GLY A 65 2.02 -8.88 -20.79
N TRP A 66 2.00 -9.00 -19.46
CA TRP A 66 1.00 -9.75 -18.73
C TRP A 66 -0.41 -9.18 -18.93
N PHE A 67 -0.58 -7.86 -18.77
CA PHE A 67 -1.87 -7.20 -18.98
C PHE A 67 -2.36 -7.26 -20.42
N TYR A 68 -1.45 -7.31 -21.39
CA TYR A 68 -1.82 -7.52 -22.80
C TYR A 68 -2.49 -8.88 -23.03
N VAL A 69 -2.04 -9.92 -22.31
CA VAL A 69 -2.56 -11.31 -22.46
C VAL A 69 -3.76 -11.57 -21.56
N VAL A 70 -3.70 -11.16 -20.29
CA VAL A 70 -4.70 -11.52 -19.26
C VAL A 70 -5.75 -10.42 -19.06
N GLY A 71 -5.43 -9.19 -19.46
CA GLY A 71 -6.20 -7.99 -19.13
C GLY A 71 -5.81 -7.38 -17.78
N PRO A 72 -5.91 -6.04 -17.65
CA PRO A 72 -5.65 -5.35 -16.39
C PRO A 72 -6.86 -5.48 -15.46
N SER A 73 -6.62 -5.80 -14.19
CA SER A 73 -7.62 -5.83 -13.11
C SER A 73 -6.94 -5.97 -11.76
N PHE A 74 -7.70 -5.82 -10.66
CA PHE A 74 -7.22 -6.13 -9.32
C PHE A 74 -6.59 -7.52 -9.23
N LEU A 75 -7.32 -8.54 -9.65
CA LEU A 75 -6.87 -9.92 -9.59
C LEU A 75 -5.66 -10.18 -10.51
N SER A 76 -5.68 -9.65 -11.71
CA SER A 76 -4.60 -9.80 -12.69
C SER A 76 -3.26 -9.26 -12.17
N LEU A 77 -3.27 -8.09 -11.51
CA LEU A 77 -2.08 -7.52 -10.89
C LEU A 77 -1.52 -8.46 -9.81
N HIS A 78 -2.34 -8.92 -8.89
CA HIS A 78 -1.90 -9.81 -7.81
C HIS A 78 -1.42 -11.18 -8.33
N LEU A 79 -2.09 -11.75 -9.32
CA LEU A 79 -1.68 -13.01 -9.94
C LEU A 79 -0.30 -12.89 -10.61
N PHE A 80 0.01 -11.77 -11.26
CA PHE A 80 1.34 -11.55 -11.82
C PHE A 80 2.44 -11.73 -10.76
N PHE A 81 2.30 -11.06 -9.61
CA PHE A 81 3.29 -11.16 -8.53
C PHE A 81 3.28 -12.55 -7.86
N ILE A 82 2.14 -13.20 -7.76
CA ILE A 82 2.06 -14.57 -7.25
C ILE A 82 2.80 -15.53 -8.18
N PHE A 83 2.59 -15.46 -9.48
CA PHE A 83 3.32 -16.30 -10.44
C PHE A 83 4.81 -15.99 -10.45
N LEU A 84 5.21 -14.72 -10.36
CA LEU A 84 6.61 -14.34 -10.23
C LEU A 84 7.23 -14.91 -8.94
N GLY A 85 6.54 -14.80 -7.80
CA GLY A 85 6.97 -15.36 -6.53
C GLY A 85 7.04 -16.89 -6.52
N LEU A 86 6.16 -17.56 -7.26
CA LEU A 86 6.21 -19.02 -7.45
C LEU A 86 7.34 -19.45 -8.38
N ALA A 87 7.66 -18.64 -9.40
CA ALA A 87 8.80 -18.91 -10.29
C ALA A 87 10.14 -18.88 -9.53
N VAL A 88 10.20 -18.28 -8.35
CA VAL A 88 11.37 -18.33 -7.45
C VAL A 88 11.62 -19.74 -6.91
N PHE A 89 10.57 -20.54 -6.66
CA PHE A 89 10.69 -21.86 -6.01
C PHE A 89 11.62 -22.84 -6.73
N PRO A 90 11.51 -23.09 -8.06
CA PRO A 90 12.42 -23.97 -8.75
C PRO A 90 13.88 -23.46 -8.74
N LEU A 91 14.08 -22.14 -8.83
CA LEU A 91 15.42 -21.53 -8.80
C LEU A 91 16.06 -21.67 -7.42
N VAL A 92 15.30 -21.44 -6.36
CA VAL A 92 15.73 -21.61 -4.97
C VAL A 92 16.01 -23.08 -4.68
N TYR A 93 15.12 -24.01 -5.09
CA TYR A 93 15.37 -25.43 -4.94
C TYR A 93 16.67 -25.86 -5.61
N TRP A 94 16.89 -25.41 -6.85
CA TRP A 94 18.10 -25.73 -7.62
C TRP A 94 19.35 -25.19 -6.93
N THR A 95 19.30 -23.95 -6.43
CA THR A 95 20.41 -23.32 -5.68
C THR A 95 20.68 -24.06 -4.37
N PHE A 96 19.66 -24.30 -3.54
CA PHE A 96 19.82 -24.91 -2.22
C PHE A 96 20.26 -26.37 -2.31
N ARG A 97 19.80 -27.10 -3.34
CA ARG A 97 20.27 -28.45 -3.62
C ARG A 97 21.77 -28.49 -3.90
N GLN A 98 22.30 -27.46 -4.58
CA GLN A 98 23.72 -27.34 -4.87
C GLN A 98 24.54 -26.91 -3.65
N TRP A 99 23.92 -26.21 -2.70
CA TRP A 99 24.57 -25.77 -1.45
C TRP A 99 24.64 -26.87 -0.39
N ALA A 100 23.54 -27.56 -0.15
CA ALA A 100 23.41 -28.46 1.00
C ALA A 100 22.71 -29.80 0.71
N GLY A 101 22.45 -30.08 -0.57
CA GLY A 101 21.80 -31.32 -0.98
C GLY A 101 20.27 -31.27 -1.00
N PRO A 102 19.62 -32.33 -1.51
CA PRO A 102 18.18 -32.31 -1.81
C PRO A 102 17.30 -32.31 -0.56
N ARG A 103 17.73 -32.90 0.55
CA ARG A 103 16.93 -32.94 1.80
C ARG A 103 16.80 -31.55 2.41
N THR A 104 17.92 -30.86 2.63
CA THR A 104 17.93 -29.47 3.10
C THR A 104 17.12 -28.56 2.19
N ALA A 105 17.29 -28.71 0.86
CA ALA A 105 16.57 -27.90 -0.12
C ALA A 105 15.04 -28.09 0.00
N LEU A 106 14.55 -29.33 0.16
CA LEU A 106 13.11 -29.58 0.32
C LEU A 106 12.58 -29.04 1.64
N LEU A 107 13.32 -29.22 2.75
CA LEU A 107 12.92 -28.67 4.06
C LEU A 107 12.87 -27.13 4.02
N ALA A 108 13.91 -26.51 3.48
CA ALA A 108 13.95 -25.05 3.31
C ALA A 108 12.81 -24.53 2.43
N LEU A 109 12.52 -25.22 1.33
CA LEU A 109 11.39 -24.87 0.46
C LEU A 109 10.04 -25.00 1.17
N THR A 110 9.87 -26.05 1.99
CA THR A 110 8.65 -26.25 2.78
C THR A 110 8.48 -25.10 3.78
N LEU A 111 9.54 -24.74 4.50
CA LEU A 111 9.52 -23.58 5.42
C LEU A 111 9.23 -22.29 4.67
N MET A 112 9.85 -22.05 3.49
CA MET A 112 9.56 -20.89 2.66
C MET A 112 8.10 -20.87 2.17
N ALA A 113 7.52 -22.02 1.84
CA ALA A 113 6.13 -22.13 1.45
C ALA A 113 5.16 -21.80 2.61
N LEU A 114 5.52 -22.15 3.84
CA LEU A 114 4.72 -21.95 5.06
C LEU A 114 4.97 -20.59 5.72
N MET A 115 6.06 -19.91 5.42
CA MET A 115 6.47 -18.65 6.08
C MET A 115 5.59 -17.48 5.64
N ARG A 116 4.86 -16.86 6.61
CA ARG A 116 4.00 -15.70 6.34
C ARG A 116 4.75 -14.51 5.74
N TRP A 117 5.99 -14.26 6.13
CA TRP A 117 6.81 -13.18 5.57
C TRP A 117 6.90 -13.27 4.03
N ASN A 118 7.07 -14.48 3.50
CA ASN A 118 7.12 -14.70 2.06
C ASN A 118 5.74 -14.53 1.39
N TRP A 119 4.63 -14.89 2.06
CA TRP A 119 3.28 -14.66 1.53
C TRP A 119 2.96 -13.18 1.47
N THR A 120 3.20 -12.46 2.57
CA THR A 120 2.92 -11.02 2.66
C THR A 120 3.65 -10.26 1.56
N ALA A 121 4.96 -10.52 1.37
CA ALA A 121 5.77 -9.86 0.35
C ALA A 121 5.23 -10.07 -1.08
N VAL A 122 4.73 -11.28 -1.38
CA VAL A 122 4.18 -11.60 -2.71
C VAL A 122 2.75 -11.09 -2.88
N ARG A 123 1.89 -11.23 -1.86
CA ARG A 123 0.49 -10.77 -1.90
C ARG A 123 0.38 -9.24 -1.85
N PHE A 124 1.38 -8.57 -1.30
CA PHE A 124 1.48 -7.10 -1.36
C PHE A 124 1.72 -6.57 -2.77
N ALA A 125 2.02 -7.45 -3.77
CA ALA A 125 2.24 -7.09 -5.16
C ALA A 125 3.19 -5.88 -5.33
N HIS A 126 4.32 -5.92 -4.62
CA HIS A 126 5.30 -4.85 -4.60
C HIS A 126 6.59 -5.28 -5.33
N PRO A 127 7.29 -4.37 -6.04
CA PRO A 127 8.50 -4.68 -6.81
C PRO A 127 9.62 -5.38 -6.03
N SER A 128 9.72 -5.20 -4.72
CA SER A 128 10.73 -5.88 -3.88
C SER A 128 10.69 -7.40 -3.98
N GLY A 129 9.54 -7.99 -4.32
CA GLY A 129 9.36 -9.44 -4.46
C GLY A 129 10.14 -10.06 -5.62
N GLU A 130 10.51 -9.28 -6.65
CA GLU A 130 11.24 -9.79 -7.83
C GLU A 130 12.75 -9.98 -7.59
N VAL A 131 13.33 -9.34 -6.56
CA VAL A 131 14.75 -9.44 -6.22
C VAL A 131 15.21 -10.91 -6.12
N ALA A 132 14.40 -11.73 -5.46
CA ALA A 132 14.70 -13.15 -5.26
C ALA A 132 14.76 -13.93 -6.59
N PHE A 133 13.91 -13.61 -7.56
CA PHE A 133 13.86 -14.28 -8.85
C PHE A 133 15.19 -14.13 -9.61
N TYR A 134 15.64 -12.91 -9.79
CA TYR A 134 16.89 -12.63 -10.53
C TYR A 134 18.12 -13.06 -9.76
N LEU A 135 18.15 -12.88 -8.44
CA LEU A 135 19.28 -13.29 -7.61
C LEU A 135 19.47 -14.82 -7.62
N PHE A 136 18.42 -15.57 -7.27
CA PHE A 136 18.51 -17.03 -7.18
C PHE A 136 18.58 -17.68 -8.56
N GLY A 137 18.03 -17.08 -9.59
CA GLY A 137 18.27 -17.48 -10.98
C GLY A 137 19.75 -17.36 -11.36
N GLY A 138 20.33 -16.20 -11.09
CA GLY A 138 21.76 -15.96 -11.33
C GLY A 138 22.66 -16.91 -10.54
N LEU A 139 22.37 -17.14 -9.25
CA LEU A 139 23.14 -18.07 -8.41
C LEU A 139 22.99 -19.53 -8.84
N ALA A 140 21.78 -19.99 -9.22
CA ALA A 140 21.54 -21.33 -9.70
C ALA A 140 22.35 -21.64 -10.95
N PHE A 141 22.32 -20.74 -11.93
CA PHE A 141 23.08 -20.88 -13.16
C PHE A 141 24.60 -20.77 -12.92
N LEU A 142 25.06 -19.86 -12.05
CA LEU A 142 26.48 -19.76 -11.70
C LEU A 142 26.98 -21.09 -11.13
N LEU A 143 26.31 -21.61 -10.11
CA LEU A 143 26.71 -22.86 -9.44
C LEU A 143 26.66 -24.06 -10.40
N HIS A 144 25.62 -24.16 -11.23
CA HIS A 144 25.53 -25.20 -12.24
C HIS A 144 26.71 -25.13 -13.22
N GLY A 145 27.06 -23.91 -13.68
CA GLY A 145 28.19 -23.68 -14.56
C GLY A 145 29.53 -24.04 -13.93
N LEU A 146 29.70 -23.77 -12.64
CA LEU A 146 30.92 -24.08 -11.88
C LEU A 146 31.06 -25.59 -11.62
N LEU A 147 30.00 -26.22 -11.12
CA LEU A 147 30.03 -27.64 -10.72
C LEU A 147 30.14 -28.58 -11.91
N ASN A 148 29.41 -28.26 -13.00
CA ASN A 148 29.37 -29.10 -14.19
C ASN A 148 30.30 -28.60 -15.32
N LYS A 149 31.12 -27.57 -15.08
CA LYS A 149 32.00 -26.94 -16.08
C LYS A 149 31.24 -26.45 -17.33
N HIS A 150 29.92 -26.15 -17.19
CA HIS A 150 29.02 -25.79 -18.27
C HIS A 150 29.09 -24.29 -18.57
N LYS A 151 29.83 -23.89 -19.58
CA LYS A 151 30.08 -22.49 -19.93
C LYS A 151 28.81 -21.65 -20.17
N PRO A 152 27.79 -22.13 -20.94
CA PRO A 152 26.59 -21.34 -21.17
C PRO A 152 25.88 -20.91 -19.90
N SER A 153 25.85 -21.76 -18.87
CA SER A 153 25.22 -21.42 -17.56
C SER A 153 25.90 -20.24 -16.90
N ILE A 154 27.22 -20.07 -17.02
CA ILE A 154 27.92 -18.91 -16.46
C ILE A 154 27.44 -17.61 -17.15
N TYR A 155 27.19 -17.65 -18.46
CA TYR A 155 26.67 -16.50 -19.19
C TYR A 155 25.22 -16.22 -18.86
N PHE A 156 24.36 -17.25 -18.75
CA PHE A 156 22.99 -17.09 -18.27
C PHE A 156 22.95 -16.49 -16.86
N SER A 157 23.89 -16.89 -15.98
CA SER A 157 24.04 -16.24 -14.66
C SER A 157 24.26 -14.74 -14.80
N ALA A 158 25.19 -14.31 -15.68
CA ALA A 158 25.48 -12.89 -15.89
C ALA A 158 24.25 -12.13 -16.42
N VAL A 159 23.47 -12.75 -17.32
CA VAL A 159 22.23 -12.16 -17.86
C VAL A 159 21.19 -11.97 -16.73
N PHE A 160 20.94 -13.00 -15.91
CA PHE A 160 20.02 -12.88 -14.77
C PHE A 160 20.45 -11.79 -13.81
N LEU A 161 21.71 -11.77 -13.40
CA LEU A 161 22.24 -10.78 -12.46
C LEU A 161 22.29 -9.37 -13.07
N GLY A 162 22.54 -9.26 -14.38
CA GLY A 162 22.54 -8.01 -15.11
C GLY A 162 21.13 -7.42 -15.27
N LEU A 163 20.16 -8.24 -15.69
CA LEU A 163 18.75 -7.82 -15.80
C LEU A 163 18.16 -7.40 -14.44
N GLY A 164 18.56 -8.08 -13.36
CA GLY A 164 18.13 -7.73 -12.02
C GLY A 164 18.49 -6.31 -11.59
N LEU A 165 19.50 -5.68 -12.20
CA LEU A 165 19.86 -4.28 -11.91
C LEU A 165 18.76 -3.28 -12.31
N TYR A 166 17.88 -3.66 -13.24
CA TYR A 166 16.72 -2.87 -13.67
C TYR A 166 15.45 -3.17 -12.90
N THR A 167 15.61 -3.81 -11.74
CA THR A 167 14.55 -4.14 -10.78
C THR A 167 14.69 -3.30 -9.51
N TYR A 168 14.10 -3.75 -8.41
CA TYR A 168 14.04 -3.03 -7.15
C TYR A 168 15.42 -2.58 -6.62
N GLN A 169 15.47 -1.40 -6.01
CA GLN A 169 16.71 -0.71 -5.59
C GLN A 169 17.69 -1.59 -4.81
N LEU A 170 17.21 -2.50 -3.97
CA LEU A 170 18.08 -3.39 -3.18
C LEU A 170 18.98 -4.26 -4.08
N PHE A 171 18.55 -4.56 -5.31
CA PHE A 171 19.35 -5.35 -6.25
C PHE A 171 20.64 -4.65 -6.69
N LYS A 172 20.74 -3.33 -6.55
CA LYS A 172 21.96 -2.56 -6.83
C LYS A 172 23.16 -2.96 -5.95
N ALA A 173 22.91 -3.71 -4.86
CA ALA A 173 23.96 -4.33 -4.05
C ALA A 173 24.59 -5.59 -4.69
N VAL A 174 23.92 -6.21 -5.65
CA VAL A 174 24.34 -7.49 -6.25
C VAL A 174 25.71 -7.43 -6.94
N PRO A 175 26.14 -6.36 -7.63
CA PRO A 175 27.50 -6.25 -8.14
C PRO A 175 28.57 -6.46 -7.06
N LEU A 176 28.36 -5.95 -5.84
CA LEU A 176 29.27 -6.19 -4.72
C LEU A 176 29.24 -7.67 -4.27
N LEU A 177 28.05 -8.30 -4.27
CA LEU A 177 27.96 -9.75 -4.03
C LEU A 177 28.74 -10.52 -5.09
N CYS A 178 28.58 -10.18 -6.36
CA CYS A 178 29.30 -10.81 -7.47
C CYS A 178 30.83 -10.68 -7.30
N LEU A 179 31.32 -9.53 -6.87
CA LEU A 179 32.72 -9.32 -6.56
C LEU A 179 33.19 -10.26 -5.44
N ILE A 180 32.45 -10.33 -4.34
CA ILE A 180 32.75 -11.20 -3.18
C ILE A 180 32.80 -12.67 -3.62
N LEU A 181 31.79 -13.13 -4.34
CA LEU A 181 31.72 -14.51 -4.85
C LEU A 181 32.80 -14.78 -5.90
N GLY A 182 33.09 -13.81 -6.75
CA GLY A 182 34.18 -13.89 -7.75
C GLY A 182 35.56 -14.06 -7.11
N ILE A 183 35.84 -13.30 -6.05
CA ILE A 183 37.08 -13.44 -5.26
C ILE A 183 37.16 -14.83 -4.62
N TYR A 184 36.06 -15.32 -4.05
CA TYR A 184 36.00 -16.65 -3.46
C TYR A 184 36.34 -17.72 -4.52
N GLU A 185 35.67 -17.73 -5.69
CA GLU A 185 35.89 -18.71 -6.76
C GLU A 185 37.28 -18.62 -7.39
N PHE A 186 37.82 -17.39 -7.49
CA PHE A 186 39.20 -17.17 -7.93
C PHE A 186 40.23 -17.80 -7.00
N ARG A 187 40.07 -17.57 -5.68
CA ARG A 187 40.94 -18.16 -4.64
C ARG A 187 40.91 -19.68 -4.64
N HIS A 188 39.72 -20.26 -4.86
CA HIS A 188 39.56 -21.72 -4.93
C HIS A 188 39.89 -22.31 -6.31
N ARG A 189 40.40 -21.48 -7.26
CA ARG A 189 40.81 -21.88 -8.63
C ARG A 189 39.73 -22.62 -9.42
N THR A 190 38.49 -22.42 -9.10
CA THR A 190 37.37 -23.10 -9.77
C THR A 190 36.96 -22.39 -11.06
N LEU A 191 37.20 -21.06 -11.14
CA LEU A 191 37.00 -20.28 -12.35
C LEU A 191 38.36 -19.84 -12.93
N LYS A 192 38.57 -20.09 -14.23
CA LYS A 192 39.71 -19.49 -14.95
C LYS A 192 39.56 -17.98 -15.00
N SER A 193 40.64 -17.22 -14.83
CA SER A 193 40.66 -15.75 -14.82
C SER A 193 39.92 -15.15 -16.02
N SER A 194 40.06 -15.72 -17.22
CA SER A 194 39.38 -15.24 -18.43
C SER A 194 37.85 -15.40 -18.37
N ARG A 195 37.32 -16.45 -17.73
CA ARG A 195 35.87 -16.65 -17.57
C ARG A 195 35.30 -15.75 -16.49
N LEU A 196 36.06 -15.56 -15.41
CA LEU A 196 35.67 -14.61 -14.37
C LEU A 196 35.61 -13.18 -14.93
N ALA A 197 36.63 -12.79 -15.72
CA ALA A 197 36.64 -11.50 -16.38
C ALA A 197 35.47 -11.32 -17.35
N LEU A 198 35.13 -12.35 -18.15
CA LEU A 198 34.00 -12.29 -19.06
C LEU A 198 32.66 -12.24 -18.31
N TRP A 199 32.46 -13.05 -17.24
CA TRP A 199 31.28 -13.01 -16.42
C TRP A 199 31.08 -11.63 -15.73
N ALA A 200 32.16 -11.10 -15.13
CA ALA A 200 32.14 -9.76 -14.53
C ALA A 200 31.93 -8.66 -15.58
N GLY A 201 32.59 -8.79 -16.74
CA GLY A 201 32.42 -7.86 -17.85
C GLY A 201 31.02 -7.82 -18.43
N LEU A 202 30.31 -8.95 -18.50
CA LEU A 202 28.91 -9.00 -18.90
C LEU A 202 28.02 -8.30 -17.88
N ILE A 203 28.19 -8.55 -16.56
CA ILE A 203 27.45 -7.85 -15.52
C ILE A 203 27.70 -6.34 -15.57
N LEU A 204 28.97 -5.95 -15.76
CA LEU A 204 29.34 -4.53 -15.91
C LEU A 204 28.69 -3.92 -17.16
N ALA A 205 28.67 -4.63 -18.29
CA ALA A 205 28.01 -4.17 -19.52
C ALA A 205 26.51 -3.90 -19.30
N PHE A 206 25.80 -4.75 -18.54
CA PHE A 206 24.43 -4.47 -18.11
C PHE A 206 24.33 -3.28 -17.16
N SER A 207 25.36 -3.03 -16.34
CA SER A 207 25.37 -1.90 -15.39
C SER A 207 25.61 -0.55 -16.06
N LEU A 208 26.33 -0.51 -17.19
CA LEU A 208 26.76 0.74 -17.83
C LEU A 208 25.61 1.68 -18.21
N PRO A 209 24.49 1.23 -18.83
CA PRO A 209 23.39 2.12 -19.15
C PRO A 209 22.77 2.77 -17.89
N LEU A 210 22.67 2.00 -16.80
CA LEU A 210 22.14 2.49 -15.52
C LEU A 210 23.11 3.48 -14.87
N LEU A 211 24.40 3.17 -14.85
CA LEU A 211 25.44 4.07 -14.33
C LEU A 211 25.51 5.37 -15.13
N SER A 212 25.47 5.31 -16.47
CA SER A 212 25.46 6.50 -17.31
C SER A 212 24.23 7.38 -17.03
N TYR A 213 23.05 6.77 -16.81
CA TYR A 213 21.86 7.50 -16.44
C TYR A 213 22.02 8.25 -15.10
N PHE A 214 22.57 7.61 -14.06
CA PHE A 214 22.82 8.26 -12.76
C PHE A 214 23.86 9.39 -12.85
N VAL A 215 24.87 9.24 -13.70
CA VAL A 215 25.90 10.28 -13.91
C VAL A 215 25.34 11.48 -14.68
N LEU A 216 24.48 11.24 -15.67
CA LEU A 216 23.94 12.29 -16.54
C LEU A 216 22.73 13.02 -15.94
N ASN A 217 22.00 12.40 -14.98
CA ASN A 217 20.80 12.96 -14.37
C ASN A 217 21.01 13.26 -12.89
N HIS A 218 21.24 14.52 -12.57
CA HIS A 218 21.49 14.99 -11.19
C HIS A 218 20.34 14.71 -10.21
N THR A 219 19.11 14.50 -10.70
CA THR A 219 17.92 14.17 -9.88
C THR A 219 17.71 12.68 -9.71
N ALA A 220 18.45 11.84 -10.42
CA ALA A 220 18.25 10.38 -10.43
C ALA A 220 18.47 9.70 -9.07
N GLY A 221 19.25 10.30 -8.19
CA GLY A 221 19.54 9.78 -6.84
C GLY A 221 18.69 10.40 -5.72
N ASN A 222 17.69 11.22 -6.03
CA ASN A 222 16.93 11.93 -4.99
C ASN A 222 16.22 10.96 -4.03
N ARG A 223 15.64 9.88 -4.53
CA ARG A 223 14.95 8.89 -3.70
C ARG A 223 15.93 8.12 -2.80
N GLU A 224 17.08 7.74 -3.34
CA GLU A 224 18.15 7.10 -2.58
C GLU A 224 18.63 8.00 -1.46
N ASN A 225 18.79 9.29 -1.73
CA ASN A 225 19.22 10.28 -0.74
C ASN A 225 18.17 10.50 0.37
N GLU A 226 16.87 10.47 0.04
CA GLU A 226 15.78 10.57 1.03
C GLU A 226 15.74 9.37 1.97
N VAL A 227 16.00 8.18 1.43
CA VAL A 227 15.94 6.93 2.19
C VAL A 227 17.23 6.62 2.91
N PHE A 228 18.36 7.19 2.48
CA PHE A 228 19.67 6.91 3.04
C PHE A 228 19.84 7.51 4.44
N ILE A 229 20.34 6.70 5.38
CA ILE A 229 20.51 7.05 6.79
C ILE A 229 21.55 8.16 7.03
N GLY A 230 22.34 8.54 6.02
CA GLY A 230 23.42 9.51 6.13
C GLY A 230 23.00 10.83 6.74
N LYS A 231 21.81 11.34 6.40
CA LYS A 231 21.28 12.56 7.01
C LYS A 231 21.07 12.40 8.51
N ALA A 232 20.50 11.29 8.97
CA ALA A 232 20.33 11.04 10.40
C ALA A 232 21.66 10.93 11.14
N ILE A 233 22.70 10.36 10.52
CA ILE A 233 24.06 10.29 11.06
C ILE A 233 24.66 11.71 11.20
N THR A 234 24.51 12.54 10.16
CA THR A 234 25.04 13.92 10.18
C THR A 234 24.28 14.80 11.17
N ASP A 235 22.97 14.74 11.21
CA ASP A 235 22.14 15.56 12.10
C ASP A 235 22.39 15.22 13.59
N HIS A 236 22.63 13.95 13.90
CA HIS A 236 22.92 13.49 15.26
C HIS A 236 24.41 13.48 15.60
N HIS A 237 25.33 13.77 14.67
CA HIS A 237 26.77 13.65 14.81
C HIS A 237 27.22 12.33 15.44
N SER A 238 26.55 11.22 15.13
CA SER A 238 26.72 9.92 15.78
C SER A 238 26.38 8.77 14.84
N LEU A 239 27.08 7.64 14.99
CA LEU A 239 26.74 6.37 14.32
C LEU A 239 25.58 5.61 15.01
N LYS A 240 25.02 6.17 16.08
CA LYS A 240 23.92 5.53 16.83
C LYS A 240 22.73 5.18 15.94
N PRO A 241 22.23 6.05 15.01
CA PRO A 241 21.13 5.69 14.10
C PRO A 241 21.43 4.44 13.27
N LEU A 242 22.66 4.31 12.76
CA LEU A 242 23.08 3.12 12.00
C LEU A 242 23.08 1.85 12.86
N TRP A 243 23.57 1.96 14.10
CA TRP A 243 23.57 0.84 15.03
C TRP A 243 22.15 0.42 15.41
N ASP A 244 21.28 1.37 15.74
CA ASP A 244 19.89 1.13 16.09
C ASP A 244 19.14 0.45 14.91
N GLN A 245 19.41 0.90 13.69
CA GLN A 245 18.85 0.31 12.47
C GLN A 245 19.35 -1.12 12.24
N ALA A 246 20.66 -1.36 12.36
CA ALA A 246 21.24 -2.68 12.21
C ALA A 246 20.71 -3.65 13.27
N LEU A 247 20.61 -3.20 14.51
CA LEU A 247 20.04 -3.98 15.61
C LEU A 247 18.54 -4.30 15.36
N SER A 248 17.77 -3.32 14.92
CA SER A 248 16.36 -3.51 14.56
C SER A 248 16.19 -4.58 13.47
N ASN A 249 17.03 -4.53 12.42
CA ASN A 249 17.02 -5.53 11.35
C ASN A 249 17.41 -6.94 11.85
N VAL A 250 18.34 -7.06 12.80
CA VAL A 250 18.69 -8.35 13.40
C VAL A 250 17.56 -8.89 14.28
N LEU A 251 16.97 -8.01 15.09
CA LEU A 251 15.91 -8.39 16.04
C LEU A 251 14.60 -8.77 15.33
N MET A 252 14.38 -8.29 14.09
CA MET A 252 13.11 -8.52 13.38
C MET A 252 12.79 -9.99 13.14
N PHE A 253 13.80 -10.85 13.03
CA PHE A 253 13.59 -12.29 12.79
C PHE A 253 12.87 -12.96 13.95
N ASN A 254 13.40 -12.82 15.17
CA ASN A 254 13.01 -13.62 16.31
C ASN A 254 12.44 -12.85 17.51
N ARG A 255 12.42 -11.51 17.47
CA ARG A 255 11.97 -10.71 18.62
C ARG A 255 10.89 -9.69 18.25
N THR A 256 11.24 -8.65 17.52
CA THR A 256 10.34 -7.52 17.18
C THR A 256 10.40 -7.30 15.69
N GLY A 257 9.38 -7.77 14.97
CA GLY A 257 9.32 -7.66 13.51
C GLY A 257 9.00 -6.25 13.03
N ASP A 258 8.73 -6.16 11.73
CA ASP A 258 8.33 -4.93 11.08
C ASP A 258 7.06 -4.37 11.74
N SER A 259 7.10 -3.11 12.15
CA SER A 259 5.95 -2.42 12.75
C SER A 259 4.97 -1.86 11.72
N ASN A 260 5.31 -1.91 10.44
CA ASN A 260 4.45 -1.43 9.38
C ASN A 260 3.32 -2.45 9.12
N PRO A 261 2.05 -2.06 9.35
CA PRO A 261 0.92 -2.98 9.25
C PRO A 261 0.64 -3.48 7.83
N ARG A 262 1.25 -2.91 6.80
CA ARG A 262 1.22 -3.43 5.43
C ARG A 262 2.08 -4.68 5.24
N HIS A 263 3.10 -4.82 6.04
CA HIS A 263 4.13 -5.84 5.86
C HIS A 263 4.05 -6.97 6.89
N ASN A 264 3.52 -6.68 8.07
CA ASN A 264 3.46 -7.59 9.19
C ASN A 264 2.35 -7.18 10.17
N LEU A 265 1.89 -8.10 11.00
CA LEU A 265 1.11 -7.74 12.18
C LEU A 265 2.03 -6.96 13.14
N PRO A 266 1.74 -5.69 13.46
CA PRO A 266 2.62 -4.87 14.29
C PRO A 266 2.99 -5.55 15.62
N GLY A 267 4.26 -5.47 15.99
CA GLY A 267 4.76 -6.07 17.22
C GLY A 267 5.05 -7.57 17.16
N THR A 268 4.70 -8.28 16.08
CA THR A 268 5.02 -9.70 15.94
C THR A 268 6.35 -9.90 15.19
N ARG A 269 7.15 -10.86 15.62
CA ARG A 269 8.41 -11.25 14.96
C ARG A 269 8.13 -11.79 13.54
N MET A 270 9.11 -11.70 12.64
CA MET A 270 8.95 -12.16 11.25
C MET A 270 8.91 -13.69 11.12
N LEU A 271 9.66 -14.42 11.95
CA LEU A 271 9.69 -15.88 11.97
C LEU A 271 8.83 -16.42 13.13
N ASP A 272 8.14 -17.54 12.91
CA ASP A 272 7.52 -18.32 13.97
C ASP A 272 8.57 -18.98 14.89
N ASP A 273 8.14 -19.53 16.03
CA ASP A 273 9.04 -20.07 17.05
C ASP A 273 9.98 -21.14 16.53
N ILE A 274 9.45 -22.07 15.75
CA ILE A 274 10.19 -23.24 15.27
C ILE A 274 11.14 -22.82 14.16
N THR A 275 10.64 -22.06 13.19
CA THR A 275 11.47 -21.53 12.09
C THR A 275 12.58 -20.64 12.64
N GLY A 276 12.27 -19.79 13.64
CA GLY A 276 13.25 -18.91 14.27
C GLY A 276 14.35 -19.66 15.04
N ALA A 277 14.00 -20.71 15.78
CA ALA A 277 14.99 -21.54 16.46
C ALA A 277 15.89 -22.30 15.46
N CYS A 278 15.27 -22.90 14.44
CA CYS A 278 16.00 -23.57 13.36
C CYS A 278 16.89 -22.60 12.55
N PHE A 279 16.44 -21.36 12.34
CA PHE A 279 17.22 -20.30 11.69
C PHE A 279 18.52 -19.99 12.44
N VAL A 280 18.44 -19.80 13.76
CA VAL A 280 19.63 -19.52 14.59
C VAL A 280 20.62 -20.70 14.55
N LEU A 281 20.11 -21.93 14.72
CA LEU A 281 20.94 -23.13 14.60
C LEU A 281 21.60 -23.25 13.24
N GLY A 282 20.83 -23.07 12.16
CA GLY A 282 21.32 -23.18 10.79
C GLY A 282 22.30 -22.07 10.42
N LEU A 283 22.11 -20.84 10.93
CA LEU A 283 23.08 -19.75 10.77
C LEU A 283 24.43 -20.11 11.42
N GLY A 284 24.41 -20.67 12.63
CA GLY A 284 25.59 -21.21 13.29
C GLY A 284 26.26 -22.33 12.47
N LEU A 285 25.48 -23.28 11.94
CA LEU A 285 26.02 -24.36 11.08
C LEU A 285 26.65 -23.81 9.80
N ALA A 286 26.02 -22.83 9.16
CA ALA A 286 26.58 -22.18 7.97
C ALA A 286 27.88 -21.43 8.29
N TRP A 287 27.99 -20.81 9.47
CA TRP A 287 29.24 -20.18 9.94
C TRP A 287 30.37 -21.18 10.13
N PHE A 288 30.11 -22.35 10.68
CA PHE A 288 31.12 -23.41 10.77
C PHE A 288 31.54 -23.95 9.39
N ARG A 289 30.64 -23.92 8.40
CA ARG A 289 30.88 -24.30 7.02
C ARG A 289 31.24 -23.13 6.11
N ARG A 290 31.68 -21.99 6.66
CA ARG A 290 31.95 -20.75 5.91
C ARG A 290 33.04 -20.85 4.84
N TYR A 291 33.82 -21.90 4.83
CA TYR A 291 34.84 -22.17 3.81
C TYR A 291 34.29 -23.01 2.65
N GLU A 292 33.12 -23.58 2.79
CA GLU A 292 32.39 -24.31 1.76
C GLU A 292 31.40 -23.36 1.05
N ARG A 293 31.06 -23.64 -0.22
CA ARG A 293 30.04 -22.86 -0.95
C ARG A 293 28.70 -22.80 -0.23
N GLY A 294 28.26 -23.93 0.35
CA GLY A 294 26.99 -24.03 1.08
C GLY A 294 26.93 -23.24 2.39
N GLY A 295 28.09 -22.81 2.92
CA GLY A 295 28.17 -21.85 4.01
C GLY A 295 28.45 -20.44 3.53
N PHE A 296 29.48 -20.27 2.68
CA PHE A 296 29.96 -18.95 2.24
C PHE A 296 28.93 -18.16 1.45
N TYR A 297 28.33 -18.75 0.41
CA TYR A 297 27.41 -18.03 -0.47
C TYR A 297 26.17 -17.49 0.24
N PRO A 298 25.42 -18.32 1.04
CA PRO A 298 24.27 -17.80 1.76
C PRO A 298 24.66 -16.80 2.85
N LEU A 299 25.80 -16.97 3.53
CA LEU A 299 26.29 -15.98 4.52
C LEU A 299 26.66 -14.66 3.85
N ALA A 300 27.39 -14.69 2.74
CA ALA A 300 27.78 -13.49 2.01
C ALA A 300 26.55 -12.71 1.52
N GLY A 301 25.58 -13.39 0.91
CA GLY A 301 24.34 -12.76 0.47
C GLY A 301 23.52 -12.22 1.63
N PHE A 302 23.30 -13.01 2.68
CA PHE A 302 22.55 -12.60 3.86
C PHE A 302 23.16 -11.38 4.55
N LEU A 303 24.47 -11.40 4.83
CA LEU A 303 25.17 -10.29 5.50
C LEU A 303 25.21 -9.03 4.63
N LEU A 304 25.39 -9.17 3.32
CA LEU A 304 25.36 -8.04 2.40
C LEU A 304 23.99 -7.34 2.42
N PHE A 305 22.90 -8.10 2.23
CA PHE A 305 21.56 -7.52 2.21
C PHE A 305 21.13 -6.98 3.58
N MET A 306 21.56 -7.61 4.68
CA MET A 306 21.40 -7.06 6.03
C MET A 306 22.12 -5.73 6.17
N GLY A 307 23.38 -5.65 5.75
CA GLY A 307 24.18 -4.42 5.82
C GLY A 307 23.59 -3.30 4.98
N VAL A 308 23.27 -3.57 3.71
CA VAL A 308 22.65 -2.57 2.81
C VAL A 308 21.28 -2.13 3.32
N GLY A 309 20.47 -3.06 3.84
CA GLY A 309 19.18 -2.73 4.46
C GLY A 309 19.32 -1.83 5.69
N SER A 310 20.44 -1.92 6.42
CA SER A 310 20.70 -1.06 7.57
C SER A 310 21.14 0.36 7.19
N LEU A 311 21.46 0.61 5.93
CA LEU A 311 21.73 1.95 5.42
C LEU A 311 20.46 2.75 5.10
N ALA A 312 19.27 2.15 5.25
CA ALA A 312 18.02 2.85 5.05
C ALA A 312 17.51 3.49 6.35
N ASN A 313 16.81 4.60 6.23
CA ASN A 313 16.28 5.37 7.36
C ASN A 313 14.93 4.84 7.91
N ASP A 314 14.49 3.65 7.45
CA ASP A 314 13.27 3.01 7.94
C ASP A 314 13.62 1.85 8.88
N PRO A 315 13.06 1.78 10.09
CA PRO A 315 13.31 0.66 10.98
C PRO A 315 12.73 -0.64 10.40
N ALA A 316 13.51 -1.73 10.49
CA ALA A 316 13.11 -3.12 10.21
C ALA A 316 12.08 -3.32 9.08
N ASN A 317 12.32 -2.74 7.91
CA ASN A 317 11.38 -2.83 6.78
C ASN A 317 11.47 -4.20 6.08
N SER A 318 10.56 -5.10 6.46
CA SER A 318 10.53 -6.49 5.99
C SER A 318 10.17 -6.62 4.50
N ASN A 319 9.42 -5.67 3.94
CA ASN A 319 9.13 -5.65 2.51
C ASN A 319 10.38 -5.33 1.69
N ARG A 320 11.15 -4.32 2.09
CA ARG A 320 12.44 -4.00 1.46
C ARG A 320 13.42 -5.17 1.55
N LEU A 321 13.45 -5.85 2.69
CA LEU A 321 14.33 -6.97 2.99
C LEU A 321 13.70 -8.34 2.69
N CYS A 322 12.67 -8.42 1.86
CA CYS A 322 11.94 -9.67 1.62
C CYS A 322 12.84 -10.81 1.08
N VAL A 323 13.91 -10.49 0.36
CA VAL A 323 14.91 -11.47 -0.10
C VAL A 323 15.57 -12.23 1.06
N LEU A 324 15.67 -11.61 2.24
CA LEU A 324 16.21 -12.26 3.44
C LEU A 324 15.31 -13.40 3.93
N SER A 325 14.01 -13.41 3.61
CA SER A 325 13.11 -14.52 3.91
C SER A 325 13.56 -15.82 3.26
N VAL A 326 14.14 -15.73 2.04
CA VAL A 326 14.66 -16.87 1.30
C VAL A 326 15.94 -17.42 1.95
N PHE A 327 16.86 -16.53 2.34
CA PHE A 327 18.06 -16.93 3.11
C PHE A 327 17.71 -17.49 4.48
N ALA A 328 16.73 -16.88 5.16
CA ALA A 328 16.24 -17.40 6.46
C ALA A 328 15.65 -18.81 6.31
N ALA A 329 14.89 -19.07 5.24
CA ALA A 329 14.38 -20.41 4.94
C ALA A 329 15.52 -21.42 4.70
N TYR A 330 16.61 -21.01 4.02
CA TYR A 330 17.78 -21.88 3.85
C TYR A 330 18.42 -22.24 5.20
N PHE A 331 18.73 -21.24 6.03
CA PHE A 331 19.33 -21.49 7.34
C PHE A 331 18.39 -22.30 8.24
N ALA A 332 17.09 -21.99 8.25
CA ALA A 332 16.13 -22.79 9.01
C ALA A 332 16.04 -24.23 8.49
N GLY A 333 16.12 -24.44 7.17
CA GLY A 333 16.20 -25.78 6.57
C GLY A 333 17.43 -26.59 7.01
N LEU A 334 18.61 -25.93 7.07
CA LEU A 334 19.82 -26.53 7.62
C LEU A 334 19.67 -26.92 9.08
N GLY A 335 19.12 -26.01 9.90
CA GLY A 335 18.90 -26.25 11.32
C GLY A 335 17.90 -27.38 11.57
N LEU A 336 16.79 -27.40 10.81
CA LEU A 336 15.78 -28.47 10.91
C LEU A 336 16.34 -29.83 10.48
N GLU A 337 17.08 -29.86 9.35
CA GLU A 337 17.71 -31.12 8.91
C GLU A 337 18.67 -31.68 9.96
N GLU A 338 19.54 -30.85 10.53
CA GLU A 338 20.48 -31.25 11.56
C GLU A 338 19.76 -31.76 12.82
N THR A 339 18.69 -31.07 13.23
CA THR A 339 17.85 -31.48 14.35
C THR A 339 17.25 -32.87 14.09
N LEU A 340 16.62 -33.07 12.94
CA LEU A 340 16.02 -34.36 12.59
C LEU A 340 17.09 -35.44 12.44
N ARG A 341 18.27 -35.15 11.89
CA ARG A 341 19.39 -36.06 11.77
C ARG A 341 19.90 -36.53 13.13
N ARG A 342 20.01 -35.64 14.11
CA ARG A 342 20.42 -36.03 15.47
C ARG A 342 19.40 -36.92 16.17
N LEU A 343 18.12 -36.73 15.87
CA LEU A 343 17.08 -37.62 16.41
C LEU A 343 17.16 -39.03 15.87
N THR A 344 17.79 -39.28 14.70
CA THR A 344 17.99 -40.66 14.19
C THR A 344 18.98 -41.49 14.99
N PHE A 345 19.88 -40.87 15.76
CA PHE A 345 20.79 -41.58 16.65
C PHE A 345 20.10 -42.23 17.86
N ILE A 346 18.88 -41.80 18.18
CA ILE A 346 18.07 -42.42 19.23
C ILE A 346 17.41 -43.67 18.63
N LYS A 347 17.64 -44.85 19.22
CA LYS A 347 17.00 -46.11 18.78
C LYS A 347 15.47 -46.02 18.90
N LYS A 348 14.80 -45.68 17.78
CA LYS A 348 13.34 -45.54 17.68
C LYS A 348 12.83 -46.16 16.37
N PRO A 349 11.54 -46.51 16.28
CA PRO A 349 10.93 -46.92 15.01
C PRO A 349 11.15 -45.90 13.90
N GLY A 350 11.38 -46.35 12.67
CA GLY A 350 11.75 -45.50 11.53
C GLY A 350 10.74 -44.40 11.16
N TRP A 351 9.48 -44.53 11.58
CA TRP A 351 8.43 -43.50 11.35
C TRP A 351 8.45 -42.34 12.36
N VAL A 352 9.13 -42.47 13.50
CA VAL A 352 9.11 -41.46 14.58
C VAL A 352 9.75 -40.15 14.14
N VAL A 353 10.92 -40.20 13.50
CA VAL A 353 11.61 -39.00 13.07
C VAL A 353 10.85 -38.25 11.97
N PRO A 354 10.34 -38.90 10.89
CA PRO A 354 9.43 -38.26 9.96
C PRO A 354 8.16 -37.72 10.62
N GLY A 355 7.58 -38.43 11.59
CA GLY A 355 6.42 -37.98 12.35
C GLY A 355 6.69 -36.71 13.14
N ILE A 356 7.82 -36.60 13.83
CA ILE A 356 8.26 -35.37 14.51
C ILE A 356 8.42 -34.25 13.50
N GLY A 357 9.05 -34.50 12.35
CA GLY A 357 9.20 -33.52 11.29
C GLY A 357 7.85 -32.97 10.79
N LEU A 358 6.86 -33.84 10.59
CA LEU A 358 5.51 -33.46 10.21
C LEU A 358 4.79 -32.63 11.29
N ILE A 359 4.94 -33.00 12.56
CA ILE A 359 4.37 -32.24 13.69
C ILE A 359 4.99 -30.84 13.75
N LEU A 360 6.30 -30.71 13.61
CA LEU A 360 6.99 -29.41 13.61
C LEU A 360 6.53 -28.53 12.42
N LEU A 361 6.46 -29.10 11.22
CA LEU A 361 5.97 -28.38 10.04
C LEU A 361 4.48 -28.01 10.16
N GLY A 362 3.67 -28.87 10.77
CA GLY A 362 2.26 -28.59 11.09
C GLY A 362 2.12 -27.41 12.06
N ALA A 363 2.97 -27.35 13.09
CA ALA A 363 2.99 -26.23 14.03
C ALA A 363 3.47 -24.92 13.37
N VAL A 364 4.47 -24.99 12.48
CA VAL A 364 4.89 -23.83 11.64
C VAL A 364 3.72 -23.36 10.77
N ALA A 365 3.04 -24.28 10.09
CA ALA A 365 1.88 -23.94 9.27
C ALA A 365 0.78 -23.27 10.10
N PHE A 366 0.41 -23.86 11.23
CA PHE A 366 -0.62 -23.32 12.12
C PHE A 366 -0.29 -21.90 12.59
N GLN A 367 0.91 -21.65 13.12
CA GLN A 367 1.31 -20.33 13.63
C GLN A 367 1.24 -19.27 12.52
N ASN A 368 1.80 -19.55 11.33
CA ASN A 368 1.81 -18.59 10.23
C ASN A 368 0.42 -18.34 9.63
N ILE A 369 -0.40 -19.39 9.46
CA ILE A 369 -1.78 -19.29 8.98
C ILE A 369 -2.62 -18.49 9.97
N TRP A 370 -2.51 -18.77 11.25
CA TRP A 370 -3.25 -18.06 12.30
C TRP A 370 -2.92 -16.57 12.33
N VAL A 371 -1.64 -16.23 12.34
CA VAL A 371 -1.22 -14.82 12.37
C VAL A 371 -1.69 -14.08 11.11
N TYR A 372 -1.51 -14.67 9.93
CA TYR A 372 -1.80 -13.95 8.68
C TYR A 372 -3.30 -13.89 8.36
N PHE A 373 -3.98 -15.05 8.40
CA PHE A 373 -5.37 -15.16 7.94
C PHE A 373 -6.42 -14.88 9.03
N VAL A 374 -6.00 -14.78 10.29
CA VAL A 374 -6.92 -14.47 11.40
C VAL A 374 -6.53 -13.16 12.07
N GLN A 375 -5.32 -13.06 12.63
CA GLN A 375 -4.95 -11.89 13.43
C GLN A 375 -4.74 -10.63 12.58
N MET A 376 -3.99 -10.71 11.46
CA MET A 376 -3.80 -9.56 10.56
C MET A 376 -5.11 -9.15 9.88
N ASP A 377 -5.96 -10.11 9.53
CA ASP A 377 -7.27 -9.81 8.92
C ASP A 377 -8.19 -9.04 9.88
N GLN A 378 -8.11 -9.31 11.17
CA GLN A 378 -8.92 -8.65 12.21
C GLN A 378 -8.31 -7.34 12.73
N ASP A 379 -7.03 -7.11 12.50
CA ASP A 379 -6.32 -5.93 13.02
C ASP A 379 -6.74 -4.65 12.27
N PRO A 380 -7.27 -3.63 12.97
CA PRO A 380 -7.73 -2.39 12.33
C PRO A 380 -6.61 -1.62 11.62
N SER A 381 -5.38 -1.65 12.17
CA SER A 381 -4.25 -0.95 11.56
C SER A 381 -3.82 -1.59 10.25
N CYS A 382 -3.87 -2.93 10.16
CA CYS A 382 -3.60 -3.67 8.93
C CYS A 382 -4.67 -3.35 7.85
N ARG A 383 -5.95 -3.31 8.22
CA ARG A 383 -7.03 -2.95 7.28
C ARG A 383 -6.89 -1.53 6.75
N MET A 384 -6.65 -0.56 7.64
CA MET A 384 -6.47 0.85 7.25
C MET A 384 -5.25 1.05 6.34
N ALA A 385 -4.16 0.34 6.61
CA ALA A 385 -2.92 0.46 5.86
C ALA A 385 -3.03 0.03 4.39
N PHE A 386 -3.98 -0.86 4.07
CA PHE A 386 -4.25 -1.29 2.69
C PHE A 386 -5.29 -0.45 1.96
N GLY A 387 -5.84 0.57 2.60
CA GLY A 387 -6.78 1.46 1.93
C GLY A 387 -8.02 0.74 1.40
N ALA A 388 -8.77 0.13 2.30
CA ALA A 388 -9.97 -0.61 1.95
C ALA A 388 -10.99 0.25 1.18
N GLU A 389 -11.30 1.46 1.67
CA GLU A 389 -12.29 2.35 1.05
C GLU A 389 -11.98 2.63 -0.43
N GLN A 390 -10.75 3.07 -0.75
CA GLN A 390 -10.37 3.35 -2.13
C GLN A 390 -10.43 2.12 -3.03
N THR A 391 -10.12 0.95 -2.47
CA THR A 391 -10.22 -0.32 -3.20
C THR A 391 -11.67 -0.68 -3.50
N TYR A 392 -12.55 -0.52 -2.51
CA TYR A 392 -13.99 -0.77 -2.67
C TYR A 392 -14.63 0.21 -3.66
N ILE A 393 -14.24 1.50 -3.65
CA ILE A 393 -14.66 2.46 -4.66
C ILE A 393 -14.21 2.01 -6.05
N GLY A 394 -12.91 1.73 -6.24
CA GLY A 394 -12.37 1.33 -7.53
C GLY A 394 -12.98 0.04 -8.06
N ARG A 395 -13.15 -0.98 -7.23
CA ARG A 395 -13.82 -2.25 -7.60
C ARG A 395 -15.32 -2.07 -7.85
N GLY A 396 -15.99 -1.20 -7.10
CA GLY A 396 -17.38 -0.84 -7.32
C GLY A 396 -17.59 -0.21 -8.70
N VAL A 397 -16.72 0.72 -9.08
CA VAL A 397 -16.67 1.32 -10.41
C VAL A 397 -16.40 0.26 -11.48
N GLU A 398 -15.36 -0.57 -11.29
CA GLU A 398 -14.98 -1.66 -12.21
C GLU A 398 -16.15 -2.62 -12.44
N ASN A 399 -16.83 -3.06 -11.39
CA ASN A 399 -17.93 -4.01 -11.48
C ASN A 399 -19.15 -3.42 -12.22
N LEU A 400 -19.50 -2.17 -11.93
CA LEU A 400 -20.62 -1.50 -12.60
C LEU A 400 -20.31 -1.23 -14.08
N GLU A 401 -19.09 -0.78 -14.42
CA GLU A 401 -18.69 -0.56 -15.80
C GLU A 401 -18.65 -1.87 -16.61
N LYS A 402 -18.23 -2.98 -16.00
CA LYS A 402 -18.26 -4.31 -16.64
C LYS A 402 -19.68 -4.84 -16.84
N SER A 403 -20.62 -4.51 -15.94
CA SER A 403 -22.01 -4.98 -16.03
C SER A 403 -22.80 -4.28 -17.14
N ASP A 404 -22.53 -3.00 -17.39
CA ASP A 404 -23.21 -2.19 -18.41
C ASP A 404 -22.24 -1.12 -18.96
N PRO A 405 -21.38 -1.50 -19.92
CA PRO A 405 -20.28 -0.66 -20.39
C PRO A 405 -20.75 0.68 -20.99
N GLY A 406 -20.14 1.76 -20.53
CA GLY A 406 -20.37 3.10 -21.05
C GLY A 406 -21.67 3.78 -20.60
N ARG A 407 -22.53 3.09 -19.84
CA ARG A 407 -23.79 3.64 -19.33
C ARG A 407 -23.59 4.68 -18.23
N PHE A 408 -22.67 4.43 -17.30
CA PHE A 408 -22.52 5.19 -16.07
C PHE A 408 -21.46 6.29 -16.15
N ARG A 409 -21.69 7.36 -15.40
CA ARG A 409 -20.66 8.31 -15.01
C ARG A 409 -20.50 8.26 -13.50
N PHE A 410 -19.29 7.98 -13.06
CA PHE A 410 -18.98 7.76 -11.66
C PHE A 410 -18.47 9.06 -11.03
N PHE A 411 -19.06 9.43 -9.90
CA PHE A 411 -18.63 10.54 -9.08
C PHE A 411 -17.97 9.99 -7.82
N ILE A 412 -16.70 10.32 -7.61
CA ILE A 412 -15.89 9.84 -6.48
C ILE A 412 -15.50 10.97 -5.54
N PRO A 413 -15.27 10.68 -4.24
CA PRO A 413 -14.82 11.68 -3.29
C PRO A 413 -13.54 12.38 -3.73
N PRO A 414 -13.39 13.70 -3.46
CA PRO A 414 -12.20 14.47 -3.83
C PRO A 414 -10.88 13.89 -3.30
N LEU A 415 -10.94 13.25 -2.14
CA LEU A 415 -9.79 12.58 -1.49
C LEU A 415 -9.16 11.52 -2.41
N TYR A 416 -9.96 10.84 -3.22
CA TYR A 416 -9.52 9.69 -4.02
C TYR A 416 -9.29 10.02 -5.50
N GLU A 417 -9.50 11.26 -5.93
CA GLU A 417 -9.30 11.69 -7.33
C GLU A 417 -7.89 11.38 -7.85
N LYS A 418 -6.87 11.61 -7.00
CA LYS A 418 -5.46 11.39 -7.32
C LYS A 418 -4.91 10.08 -6.73
N ASN A 419 -5.76 9.25 -6.14
CA ASN A 419 -5.33 7.99 -5.55
C ASN A 419 -5.01 6.96 -6.65
N ASN A 420 -3.81 6.40 -6.64
CA ASN A 420 -3.35 5.49 -7.67
C ASN A 420 -4.15 4.19 -7.74
N THR A 421 -4.68 3.70 -6.61
CA THR A 421 -5.52 2.49 -6.58
C THR A 421 -6.83 2.72 -7.32
N VAL A 422 -7.54 3.80 -6.99
CA VAL A 422 -8.79 4.16 -7.68
C VAL A 422 -8.53 4.40 -9.15
N LYS A 423 -7.46 5.17 -9.46
CA LYS A 423 -7.07 5.48 -10.84
C LYS A 423 -6.74 4.20 -11.63
N PHE A 424 -5.98 3.27 -11.05
CA PHE A 424 -5.65 2.01 -11.73
C PHE A 424 -6.91 1.20 -12.04
N LEU A 425 -7.80 0.99 -11.06
CA LEU A 425 -8.99 0.17 -11.24
C LEU A 425 -9.99 0.80 -12.22
N CYS A 426 -10.16 2.13 -12.17
CA CYS A 426 -11.01 2.85 -13.11
C CYS A 426 -10.41 2.87 -14.53
N ASP A 427 -9.11 3.17 -14.68
CA ASP A 427 -8.43 3.18 -15.97
C ASP A 427 -8.38 1.78 -16.62
N ALA A 428 -8.28 0.73 -15.80
CA ALA A 428 -8.30 -0.68 -16.23
C ALA A 428 -9.67 -1.11 -16.78
N SER A 429 -10.76 -0.60 -16.20
CA SER A 429 -12.12 -0.86 -16.67
C SER A 429 -12.57 0.04 -17.81
N GLY A 430 -11.85 1.12 -18.11
CA GLY A 430 -12.25 2.14 -19.08
C GLY A 430 -13.33 3.09 -18.58
N ALA A 431 -13.62 3.08 -17.27
CA ALA A 431 -14.66 3.88 -16.65
C ALA A 431 -14.36 5.38 -16.69
N GLN A 432 -15.40 6.19 -16.94
CA GLN A 432 -15.33 7.65 -16.86
C GLN A 432 -15.62 8.12 -15.43
N VAL A 433 -14.58 8.59 -14.75
CA VAL A 433 -14.65 9.03 -13.37
C VAL A 433 -14.56 10.55 -13.28
N THR A 434 -15.38 11.15 -12.44
CA THR A 434 -15.44 12.59 -12.19
C THR A 434 -15.33 12.83 -10.68
N ARG A 435 -14.59 13.85 -10.28
CA ARG A 435 -14.56 14.31 -8.89
C ARG A 435 -15.95 14.76 -8.45
N LEU A 436 -16.40 14.35 -7.29
CA LEU A 436 -17.62 14.85 -6.68
C LEU A 436 -17.35 16.24 -6.07
N ASP A 437 -17.90 17.27 -6.69
CA ASP A 437 -17.94 18.63 -6.15
C ASP A 437 -19.40 19.04 -5.89
N LEU A 438 -19.74 19.23 -4.61
CA LEU A 438 -21.11 19.55 -4.22
C LEU A 438 -21.55 20.94 -4.71
N ASN A 439 -20.62 21.88 -4.91
CA ASN A 439 -20.94 23.20 -5.43
C ASN A 439 -21.25 23.16 -6.93
N ASP A 440 -20.46 22.38 -7.70
CA ASP A 440 -20.73 22.18 -9.12
C ASP A 440 -22.01 21.41 -9.34
N LEU A 441 -22.25 20.38 -8.50
CA LEU A 441 -23.50 19.63 -8.50
C LEU A 441 -24.70 20.54 -8.18
N ALA A 442 -24.62 21.37 -7.15
CA ALA A 442 -25.66 22.30 -6.77
C ALA A 442 -25.96 23.34 -7.87
N LYS A 443 -24.95 23.75 -8.62
CA LYS A 443 -25.12 24.67 -9.77
C LYS A 443 -25.59 23.96 -11.05
N GLY A 444 -25.58 22.62 -11.08
CA GLY A 444 -25.85 21.84 -12.28
C GLY A 444 -24.72 21.83 -13.32
N ASN A 445 -23.50 22.23 -12.89
CA ASN A 445 -22.30 22.32 -13.73
C ASN A 445 -21.54 20.98 -13.83
N ILE A 446 -22.24 19.90 -14.11
CA ILE A 446 -21.67 18.55 -14.24
C ILE A 446 -22.09 17.91 -15.56
N PRO A 447 -21.31 16.96 -16.09
CA PRO A 447 -21.67 16.23 -17.31
C PRO A 447 -23.00 15.48 -17.16
N LYS A 448 -23.88 15.60 -18.18
CA LYS A 448 -25.28 15.12 -18.14
C LYS A 448 -25.57 14.01 -19.17
N ASP A 449 -24.52 13.40 -19.68
CA ASP A 449 -24.57 12.46 -20.81
C ASP A 449 -24.85 11.00 -20.40
N LYS A 450 -24.63 10.65 -19.13
CA LYS A 450 -24.71 9.29 -18.60
C LYS A 450 -25.45 9.24 -17.26
N ASP A 451 -25.85 8.05 -16.85
CA ASP A 451 -26.47 7.81 -15.55
C ASP A 451 -25.44 8.08 -14.41
N PRO A 452 -25.73 8.98 -13.47
CA PRO A 452 -24.79 9.31 -12.42
C PRO A 452 -24.80 8.25 -11.32
N VAL A 453 -23.60 7.84 -10.89
CA VAL A 453 -23.39 6.98 -9.73
C VAL A 453 -22.39 7.68 -8.79
N PHE A 454 -22.81 7.90 -7.57
CA PHE A 454 -22.06 8.62 -6.55
C PHE A 454 -21.51 7.63 -5.52
N PHE A 455 -20.20 7.65 -5.31
CA PHE A 455 -19.53 6.91 -4.25
C PHE A 455 -19.22 7.86 -3.10
N LEU A 456 -19.55 7.46 -1.88
CA LEU A 456 -19.38 8.27 -0.68
C LEU A 456 -18.61 7.48 0.38
N GLU A 457 -17.60 8.09 0.96
CA GLU A 457 -16.84 7.56 2.08
C GLU A 457 -17.66 7.53 3.37
N GLU A 458 -17.19 6.78 4.37
CA GLU A 458 -17.81 6.75 5.69
C GLU A 458 -17.96 8.18 6.28
N GLY A 459 -19.04 8.43 7.01
CA GLY A 459 -19.33 9.74 7.62
C GLY A 459 -20.00 10.76 6.69
N LYS A 460 -20.31 10.40 5.43
CA LYS A 460 -20.98 11.30 4.46
C LYS A 460 -22.50 11.12 4.37
N ALA A 461 -23.16 10.74 5.47
CA ALA A 461 -24.61 10.60 5.52
C ALA A 461 -25.34 11.88 5.07
N GLY A 462 -24.89 13.06 5.50
CA GLY A 462 -25.47 14.33 5.07
C GLY A 462 -25.34 14.59 3.56
N VAL A 463 -24.25 14.15 2.94
CA VAL A 463 -24.08 14.21 1.49
C VAL A 463 -25.04 13.26 0.78
N LEU A 464 -25.21 12.04 1.32
CA LEU A 464 -26.17 11.07 0.80
C LEU A 464 -27.60 11.63 0.82
N ASP A 465 -28.01 12.24 1.91
CA ASP A 465 -29.35 12.86 2.06
C ASP A 465 -29.52 14.05 1.10
N PHE A 466 -28.48 14.82 0.89
CA PHE A 466 -28.48 15.87 -0.12
C PHE A 466 -28.66 15.30 -1.54
N LEU A 467 -27.94 14.23 -1.88
CA LEU A 467 -28.12 13.54 -3.16
C LEU A 467 -29.53 12.98 -3.33
N LYS A 468 -30.12 12.38 -2.29
CA LYS A 468 -31.53 11.92 -2.30
C LYS A 468 -32.52 13.06 -2.54
N THR A 469 -32.21 14.24 -2.01
CA THR A 469 -33.03 15.45 -2.22
C THR A 469 -32.94 15.94 -3.67
N LEU A 470 -31.74 15.93 -4.25
CA LEU A 470 -31.52 16.35 -5.65
C LEU A 470 -32.04 15.35 -6.66
N PHE A 471 -31.94 14.05 -6.36
CA PHE A 471 -32.27 12.95 -7.25
C PHE A 471 -33.26 11.96 -6.59
N PRO A 472 -34.50 12.38 -6.29
CA PRO A 472 -35.47 11.52 -5.62
C PRO A 472 -35.75 10.25 -6.44
N GLY A 473 -35.85 9.11 -5.73
CA GLY A 473 -36.10 7.80 -6.34
C GLY A 473 -34.87 7.11 -6.91
N GLY A 474 -33.66 7.61 -6.63
CA GLY A 474 -32.42 6.91 -6.90
C GLY A 474 -32.27 5.65 -6.05
N LYS A 475 -31.38 4.76 -6.46
CA LYS A 475 -31.07 3.50 -5.77
C LYS A 475 -29.86 3.68 -4.85
N GLU A 476 -30.05 3.36 -3.58
CA GLU A 476 -28.96 3.28 -2.59
C GLU A 476 -28.45 1.84 -2.51
N ASP A 477 -27.13 1.71 -2.41
CA ASP A 477 -26.45 0.46 -2.12
C ASP A 477 -25.28 0.72 -1.14
N ARG A 478 -24.76 -0.33 -0.49
CA ARG A 478 -23.69 -0.23 0.49
C ARG A 478 -22.63 -1.31 0.23
N LEU A 479 -21.40 -0.87 0.13
CA LEU A 479 -20.26 -1.78 0.05
C LEU A 479 -19.76 -2.02 1.48
N LEU A 480 -19.95 -3.26 1.95
CA LEU A 480 -19.63 -3.65 3.32
C LEU A 480 -18.21 -4.19 3.40
N GLY A 481 -17.47 -3.81 4.43
CA GLY A 481 -16.21 -4.44 4.77
C GLY A 481 -16.39 -5.86 5.33
N PRO A 482 -15.30 -6.61 5.52
CA PRO A 482 -15.35 -7.98 6.07
C PRO A 482 -15.95 -8.06 7.49
N ASP A 483 -16.00 -6.96 8.22
CA ASP A 483 -16.59 -6.82 9.54
C ASP A 483 -18.09 -6.41 9.51
N GLY A 484 -18.67 -6.33 8.32
CA GLY A 484 -20.07 -5.93 8.10
C GLY A 484 -20.33 -4.42 8.21
N ARG A 485 -19.31 -3.60 8.48
CA ARG A 485 -19.46 -2.13 8.48
C ARG A 485 -19.54 -1.61 7.05
N THR A 486 -20.34 -0.57 6.86
CA THR A 486 -20.39 0.15 5.58
C THR A 486 -19.10 0.94 5.41
N LEU A 487 -18.30 0.57 4.40
CA LEU A 487 -17.10 1.32 4.01
C LEU A 487 -17.43 2.42 3.00
N VAL A 488 -18.33 2.12 2.06
CA VAL A 488 -18.70 3.03 0.98
C VAL A 488 -20.20 2.96 0.77
N SER A 489 -20.86 4.12 0.75
CA SER A 489 -22.25 4.25 0.30
C SER A 489 -22.26 4.56 -1.20
N VAL A 490 -23.12 3.90 -1.94
CA VAL A 490 -23.29 4.10 -3.38
C VAL A 490 -24.70 4.60 -3.65
N TYR A 491 -24.82 5.69 -4.42
CA TYR A 491 -26.12 6.24 -4.80
C TYR A 491 -26.19 6.43 -6.30
N GLY A 492 -27.08 5.70 -6.98
CA GLY A 492 -27.28 5.74 -8.42
C GLY A 492 -28.57 6.45 -8.80
N SER A 493 -28.56 7.22 -9.90
CA SER A 493 -29.75 7.85 -10.46
C SER A 493 -29.71 7.77 -11.99
N GLN A 494 -30.77 8.26 -12.65
CA GLN A 494 -30.89 8.31 -14.09
C GLN A 494 -30.43 9.68 -14.63
N LYS A 495 -29.85 9.72 -15.84
CA LYS A 495 -29.34 10.95 -16.49
C LYS A 495 -30.42 12.02 -16.69
N GLU A 496 -31.68 11.62 -16.87
CA GLU A 496 -32.82 12.52 -17.01
C GLU A 496 -32.98 13.44 -15.78
N LYS A 497 -32.62 12.92 -14.60
CA LYS A 497 -32.63 13.72 -13.36
C LYS A 497 -31.50 14.77 -13.36
N LEU A 498 -30.34 14.45 -13.92
CA LEU A 498 -29.25 15.43 -14.12
C LEU A 498 -29.65 16.52 -15.13
N VAL A 499 -30.29 16.13 -16.24
CA VAL A 499 -30.72 17.08 -17.27
C VAL A 499 -31.77 18.04 -16.71
N SER A 500 -32.70 17.52 -15.91
CA SER A 500 -33.77 18.29 -15.27
C SER A 500 -33.37 18.97 -13.95
N LEU A 501 -32.11 18.82 -13.51
CA LEU A 501 -31.63 19.40 -12.26
C LEU A 501 -31.70 20.92 -12.29
N LYS A 502 -32.50 21.49 -11.41
CA LYS A 502 -32.54 22.93 -11.16
C LYS A 502 -31.39 23.33 -10.23
N PRO A 503 -30.79 24.52 -10.44
CA PRO A 503 -29.79 25.02 -9.50
C PRO A 503 -30.36 25.06 -8.08
N TRP A 504 -29.56 24.53 -7.13
CA TRP A 504 -29.90 24.57 -5.71
C TRP A 504 -29.70 25.98 -5.18
N ASP A 505 -30.75 26.57 -4.64
CA ASP A 505 -30.76 27.99 -4.24
C ASP A 505 -30.54 28.21 -2.73
N ARG A 506 -30.24 27.12 -1.96
CA ARG A 506 -30.01 27.16 -0.51
C ARG A 506 -28.56 26.89 -0.15
N GLY A 507 -28.13 27.42 1.00
CA GLY A 507 -26.78 27.19 1.52
C GLY A 507 -26.25 28.35 2.34
N LEU A 508 -25.01 28.22 2.79
CA LEU A 508 -24.30 29.27 3.51
C LEU A 508 -23.23 29.89 2.63
N GLN A 509 -23.12 31.23 2.67
CA GLN A 509 -22.01 31.92 2.03
C GLN A 509 -20.73 31.69 2.82
N GLY A 510 -19.79 30.93 2.27
CA GLY A 510 -18.47 30.70 2.82
C GLY A 510 -17.46 31.73 2.30
N ILE A 511 -16.75 32.36 3.22
CA ILE A 511 -15.65 33.30 2.94
C ILE A 511 -14.38 32.65 3.48
N TYR A 512 -13.36 32.47 2.64
CA TYR A 512 -12.18 31.67 2.89
C TYR A 512 -10.91 32.50 2.85
N TRP A 513 -10.06 32.45 3.88
CA TRP A 513 -8.79 33.17 3.98
C TRP A 513 -7.62 32.24 4.25
N ASN A 514 -6.47 32.51 3.59
CA ASN A 514 -5.16 31.88 3.89
C ASN A 514 -4.45 32.52 5.09
N THR A 515 -5.21 33.11 6.00
CA THR A 515 -4.72 33.79 7.20
C THR A 515 -5.55 33.39 8.40
N PRO A 516 -5.01 33.40 9.62
CA PRO A 516 -5.82 33.29 10.82
C PRO A 516 -6.61 34.59 11.05
N GLY A 517 -7.72 34.52 11.78
CA GLY A 517 -8.43 35.71 12.28
C GLY A 517 -9.38 36.39 11.28
N PHE A 518 -9.77 35.72 10.19
CA PHE A 518 -10.82 36.18 9.25
C PHE A 518 -10.54 37.56 8.62
N SER A 519 -9.28 37.87 8.32
CA SER A 519 -8.81 39.18 7.87
C SER A 519 -8.03 39.09 6.54
N GLY A 520 -7.93 40.23 5.86
CA GLY A 520 -7.27 40.35 4.57
C GLY A 520 -8.15 40.00 3.38
N LYS A 521 -7.55 39.83 2.21
CA LYS A 521 -8.27 39.49 0.96
C LYS A 521 -8.65 38.00 0.99
N PRO A 522 -9.95 37.64 0.84
CA PRO A 522 -10.35 36.25 0.75
C PRO A 522 -9.75 35.54 -0.45
N VAL A 523 -9.40 34.25 -0.29
CA VAL A 523 -9.00 33.36 -1.40
C VAL A 523 -10.18 33.11 -2.33
N THR A 524 -11.35 32.88 -1.72
CA THR A 524 -12.61 32.68 -2.45
C THR A 524 -13.81 33.01 -1.59
N ILE A 525 -14.92 33.30 -2.26
CA ILE A 525 -16.25 33.41 -1.67
C ILE A 525 -17.17 32.53 -2.50
N LYS A 526 -17.80 31.55 -1.86
CA LYS A 526 -18.71 30.61 -2.52
C LYS A 526 -19.89 30.25 -1.62
N THR A 527 -20.93 29.72 -2.22
CA THR A 527 -22.05 29.16 -1.45
C THR A 527 -21.82 27.68 -1.23
N ASP A 528 -21.76 27.25 0.03
CA ASP A 528 -21.66 25.84 0.37
C ASP A 528 -23.08 25.31 0.68
N PRO A 529 -23.57 24.33 -0.08
CA PRO A 529 -24.92 23.79 0.11
C PRO A 529 -25.02 22.94 1.38
N LEU A 530 -23.90 22.46 1.90
CA LEU A 530 -23.82 21.59 3.07
C LEU A 530 -22.47 21.78 3.77
N LEU A 531 -22.45 21.71 5.11
CA LEU A 531 -21.21 21.68 5.90
C LEU A 531 -20.98 20.26 6.46
N ASN A 532 -20.52 19.37 5.59
CA ASN A 532 -20.13 18.00 5.91
C ASN A 532 -18.78 17.68 5.22
N LEU A 533 -17.74 18.39 5.67
CA LEU A 533 -16.40 18.39 5.08
C LEU A 533 -15.49 17.47 5.89
N SER A 534 -14.81 16.51 5.27
CA SER A 534 -14.02 15.48 5.95
C SER A 534 -12.53 15.50 5.63
N ASN A 535 -12.08 16.26 4.62
CA ASN A 535 -10.70 16.25 4.19
C ASN A 535 -10.28 17.56 3.52
N LYS A 536 -8.95 17.78 3.45
CA LYS A 536 -8.33 18.97 2.88
C LYS A 536 -8.75 19.26 1.43
N GLN A 537 -9.01 18.23 0.65
CA GLN A 537 -9.36 18.34 -0.77
C GLN A 537 -10.74 18.96 -1.01
N GLU A 538 -11.60 19.00 -0.01
CA GLU A 538 -12.91 19.67 -0.08
C GLU A 538 -12.81 21.19 0.19
N PHE A 539 -11.68 21.64 0.70
CA PHE A 539 -11.42 23.05 0.95
C PHE A 539 -10.62 23.69 -0.19
N PRO A 540 -10.79 24.98 -0.49
CA PRO A 540 -10.16 25.65 -1.63
C PRO A 540 -8.71 26.08 -1.37
N PHE A 541 -8.02 25.52 -0.39
CA PHE A 541 -6.69 25.93 0.00
C PHE A 541 -5.60 25.10 -0.69
N GLN A 542 -4.57 25.77 -1.21
CA GLN A 542 -3.41 25.15 -1.83
C GLN A 542 -2.17 25.17 -0.92
N ASN A 543 -2.03 26.20 -0.09
CA ASN A 543 -0.90 26.40 0.81
C ASN A 543 -1.10 25.65 2.13
N PRO A 544 -0.03 25.40 2.92
CA PRO A 544 -0.19 24.91 4.30
C PRO A 544 -0.89 25.95 5.20
N PRO A 545 -1.51 25.51 6.32
CA PRO A 545 -2.16 26.43 7.27
C PRO A 545 -1.19 27.50 7.81
N PRO A 546 -1.68 28.63 8.34
CA PRO A 546 -3.01 28.77 8.94
C PRO A 546 -4.11 29.20 7.98
N TYR A 547 -5.37 28.78 8.25
CA TYR A 547 -6.57 29.15 7.50
C TYR A 547 -7.67 29.65 8.43
N SER A 548 -8.56 30.52 7.88
CA SER A 548 -9.84 30.79 8.55
C SER A 548 -10.99 30.81 7.55
N ILE A 549 -12.15 30.36 7.99
CA ILE A 549 -13.37 30.31 7.17
C ILE A 549 -14.54 30.81 7.99
N ARG A 550 -15.37 31.65 7.36
CA ARG A 550 -16.62 32.09 7.95
C ARG A 550 -17.77 31.76 7.00
N TRP A 551 -18.71 30.95 7.47
CA TRP A 551 -19.98 30.73 6.81
C TRP A 551 -21.06 31.57 7.44
N GLN A 552 -21.87 32.21 6.63
CA GLN A 552 -22.99 33.05 7.09
C GLN A 552 -24.23 32.86 6.19
N GLY A 553 -25.37 32.92 6.79
CA GLY A 553 -26.66 32.76 6.12
C GLY A 553 -27.81 32.63 7.06
N SER A 554 -28.86 31.96 6.65
CA SER A 554 -30.04 31.68 7.45
C SER A 554 -30.28 30.17 7.58
N LEU A 555 -30.91 29.80 8.69
CA LEU A 555 -31.32 28.44 9.03
C LEU A 555 -32.85 28.42 9.11
N GLU A 556 -33.52 27.64 8.30
CA GLU A 556 -34.96 27.44 8.27
C GLU A 556 -35.33 26.23 9.11
N LEU A 557 -35.95 26.45 10.26
CA LEU A 557 -36.30 25.37 11.17
C LEU A 557 -37.68 24.79 10.85
N PRO A 558 -37.79 23.46 10.68
CA PRO A 558 -39.04 22.81 10.29
C PRO A 558 -40.10 22.81 11.40
N VAL A 559 -39.68 22.81 12.66
CA VAL A 559 -40.52 22.77 13.85
C VAL A 559 -39.99 23.72 14.93
N ALA A 560 -40.83 24.20 15.82
CA ALA A 560 -40.40 24.94 16.99
C ALA A 560 -40.00 23.97 18.12
N GLY A 561 -39.03 24.35 18.94
CA GLY A 561 -38.61 23.56 20.09
C GLY A 561 -37.13 23.71 20.45
N PHE A 562 -36.61 22.78 21.23
CA PHE A 562 -35.23 22.82 21.68
C PHE A 562 -34.28 22.26 20.62
N TYR A 563 -33.34 23.07 20.20
CA TYR A 563 -32.24 22.72 19.31
C TYR A 563 -30.91 22.83 20.05
N GLN A 564 -30.01 21.94 19.73
CA GLN A 564 -28.64 21.96 20.23
C GLN A 564 -27.68 21.84 19.04
N PHE A 565 -26.65 22.68 18.97
CA PHE A 565 -25.70 22.73 17.88
C PHE A 565 -24.30 22.35 18.34
N ALA A 566 -23.54 21.68 17.46
CA ALA A 566 -22.13 21.41 17.65
C ALA A 566 -21.38 21.38 16.30
N ALA A 567 -20.07 21.48 16.38
CA ALA A 567 -19.18 21.24 15.25
C ALA A 567 -18.33 19.99 15.54
N ALA A 568 -18.50 18.95 14.74
CA ALA A 568 -17.59 17.82 14.82
C ALA A 568 -16.31 18.16 14.03
N THR A 569 -15.26 18.52 14.76
CA THR A 569 -13.96 18.93 14.25
C THR A 569 -12.88 18.69 15.30
N ARG A 570 -11.62 18.60 14.87
CA ARG A 570 -10.43 18.63 15.75
C ARG A 570 -9.78 20.02 15.81
N ASP A 571 -10.30 20.96 15.00
CA ASP A 571 -9.81 22.32 14.88
C ASP A 571 -10.72 23.29 15.67
N MET A 572 -10.38 24.56 15.70
CA MET A 572 -11.19 25.57 16.40
C MET A 572 -12.43 25.91 15.57
N ALA A 573 -13.61 25.77 16.18
CA ALA A 573 -14.87 26.18 15.56
C ALA A 573 -15.78 26.91 16.56
N ALA A 574 -16.60 27.84 16.06
CA ALA A 574 -17.63 28.53 16.84
C ALA A 574 -18.88 28.67 15.98
N ILE A 575 -20.04 28.49 16.61
CA ILE A 575 -21.37 28.62 15.97
C ILE A 575 -22.18 29.68 16.69
N PHE A 576 -22.79 30.59 15.94
CA PHE A 576 -23.68 31.61 16.45
C PHE A 576 -25.03 31.47 15.74
N VAL A 577 -26.12 31.51 16.51
CA VAL A 577 -27.51 31.54 16.02
C VAL A 577 -28.16 32.78 16.60
N ASP A 578 -28.74 33.63 15.72
CA ASP A 578 -29.31 34.93 16.07
C ASP A 578 -28.37 35.81 16.92
N GLY A 579 -27.06 35.76 16.56
CA GLY A 579 -26.01 36.51 17.22
C GLY A 579 -25.56 35.93 18.58
N LYS A 580 -26.23 34.90 19.10
CA LYS A 580 -25.85 34.23 20.36
C LYS A 580 -24.89 33.08 20.07
N GLY A 581 -23.78 32.99 20.81
CA GLY A 581 -22.84 31.86 20.72
C GLY A 581 -23.53 30.59 21.27
N VAL A 582 -23.74 29.62 20.39
CA VAL A 582 -24.38 28.33 20.69
C VAL A 582 -23.39 27.16 20.73
N PHE A 583 -22.19 27.35 20.23
CA PHE A 583 -21.06 26.43 20.33
C PHE A 583 -19.79 27.28 20.32
N LEU A 584 -18.88 27.04 21.25
CA LEU A 584 -17.61 27.74 21.36
C LEU A 584 -16.45 26.72 21.39
N PRO A 585 -15.19 27.08 21.04
CA PRO A 585 -14.08 26.16 20.94
C PRO A 585 -13.78 25.33 22.18
N GLU A 586 -14.20 25.81 23.35
CA GLU A 586 -13.94 25.17 24.64
C GLU A 586 -15.07 24.23 25.09
N THR A 587 -16.15 24.12 24.30
CA THR A 587 -17.32 23.31 24.64
C THR A 587 -17.45 22.08 23.75
N ALA A 588 -17.79 20.93 24.32
CA ALA A 588 -18.08 19.73 23.55
C ALA A 588 -19.39 19.84 22.74
N SER A 589 -20.37 20.60 23.25
CA SER A 589 -21.62 20.93 22.58
C SER A 589 -22.19 22.22 23.19
N GLY A 590 -22.99 22.93 22.40
CA GLY A 590 -23.71 24.12 22.89
C GLY A 590 -24.87 23.78 23.84
N PRO A 591 -25.38 24.76 24.61
CA PRO A 591 -26.60 24.57 25.42
C PRO A 591 -27.83 24.43 24.50
N PRO A 592 -28.87 23.69 24.93
CA PRO A 592 -30.14 23.65 24.20
C PRO A 592 -30.77 25.05 24.12
N MET A 593 -31.24 25.44 22.95
CA MET A 593 -31.95 26.70 22.70
C MET A 593 -33.37 26.43 22.23
N ASN A 594 -34.33 27.11 22.84
CA ASN A 594 -35.70 27.05 22.36
C ASN A 594 -35.85 28.04 21.18
N LEU A 595 -36.03 27.49 19.97
CA LEU A 595 -36.13 28.24 18.72
C LEU A 595 -37.55 28.10 18.14
N ARG A 596 -38.02 29.17 17.48
CA ARG A 596 -39.32 29.18 16.80
C ARG A 596 -39.20 28.57 15.40
N LYS A 597 -40.33 28.14 14.84
CA LYS A 597 -40.40 27.73 13.43
C LYS A 597 -40.33 28.96 12.53
N CYS A 598 -39.12 29.40 12.19
CA CYS A 598 -38.87 30.54 11.29
C CYS A 598 -37.43 30.48 10.78
N LEU A 599 -37.04 31.54 10.05
CA LEU A 599 -35.65 31.75 9.64
C LEU A 599 -34.87 32.36 10.80
N HIS A 600 -33.74 31.72 11.12
CA HIS A 600 -32.76 32.18 12.09
C HIS A 600 -31.45 32.53 11.38
N SER A 601 -30.75 33.56 11.83
CA SER A 601 -29.41 33.84 11.31
C SER A 601 -28.42 32.82 11.86
N ILE A 602 -27.53 32.34 11.02
CA ILE A 602 -26.43 31.43 11.42
C ILE A 602 -25.09 31.99 10.95
N ASN A 603 -24.08 31.91 11.81
CA ASN A 603 -22.70 32.23 11.51
C ASN A 603 -21.81 31.11 12.09
N VAL A 604 -21.06 30.42 11.22
CA VAL A 604 -20.11 29.38 11.61
C VAL A 604 -18.71 29.90 11.31
N ARG A 605 -17.84 29.87 12.31
CA ARG A 605 -16.43 30.26 12.20
C ARG A 605 -15.56 29.04 12.41
N TYR A 606 -14.56 28.88 11.55
CA TYR A 606 -13.61 27.78 11.62
C TYR A 606 -12.19 28.32 11.43
N MET A 607 -11.26 27.82 12.24
CA MET A 607 -9.87 28.22 12.16
C MET A 607 -8.96 27.02 12.35
N LYS A 608 -8.00 26.88 11.42
CA LYS A 608 -6.97 25.86 11.43
C LYS A 608 -5.60 26.49 11.59
N ASN A 609 -4.88 26.12 12.63
CA ASN A 609 -3.58 26.68 12.93
C ASN A 609 -2.40 25.81 12.45
N GLY A 610 -2.58 24.51 12.29
CA GLY A 610 -1.51 23.59 11.86
C GLY A 610 -2.01 22.18 11.57
N GLY A 611 -1.11 21.31 11.07
CA GLY A 611 -1.41 19.92 10.72
C GLY A 611 -2.14 19.75 9.38
N ASP A 612 -2.11 18.54 8.82
CA ASP A 612 -2.62 18.25 7.47
C ASP A 612 -4.09 17.84 7.42
N TRP A 613 -4.65 17.42 8.54
CA TRP A 613 -6.04 16.98 8.61
C TRP A 613 -6.99 18.17 8.80
N MET A 614 -8.03 18.25 7.95
CA MET A 614 -9.09 19.25 8.02
C MET A 614 -10.43 18.56 7.93
N ALA A 615 -11.32 18.81 8.90
CA ALA A 615 -12.71 18.34 8.87
C ALA A 615 -13.62 19.30 9.62
N LEU A 616 -14.84 19.49 9.12
CA LEU A 616 -15.89 20.23 9.78
C LEU A 616 -17.26 19.64 9.42
N HIS A 617 -17.97 19.10 10.39
CA HIS A 617 -19.37 18.72 10.24
C HIS A 617 -20.21 19.60 11.15
N LEU A 618 -21.11 20.38 10.57
CA LEU A 618 -22.13 21.11 11.34
C LEU A 618 -23.23 20.12 11.72
N ILE A 619 -23.37 19.87 13.01
CA ILE A 619 -24.32 18.90 13.53
C ILE A 619 -25.30 19.54 14.52
N TRP A 620 -26.47 18.96 14.61
CA TRP A 620 -27.52 19.38 15.55
C TRP A 620 -28.24 18.20 16.20
N LYS A 621 -28.88 18.48 17.34
CA LYS A 621 -30.04 17.76 17.83
C LYS A 621 -31.24 18.66 17.66
N HIS A 622 -32.35 18.09 17.22
CA HIS A 622 -33.59 18.85 16.97
C HIS A 622 -34.80 18.18 17.66
N PRO A 623 -35.93 18.88 17.81
CA PRO A 623 -37.13 18.28 18.39
C PRO A 623 -37.54 16.99 17.67
N GLY A 624 -37.64 15.90 18.41
CA GLY A 624 -37.94 14.56 17.88
C GLY A 624 -36.72 13.68 17.51
N SER A 625 -35.47 14.18 17.75
CA SER A 625 -34.25 13.37 17.61
C SER A 625 -33.35 13.54 18.84
N ASP A 626 -32.98 12.43 19.46
CA ASP A 626 -31.99 12.38 20.55
C ASP A 626 -30.56 12.17 20.07
N HIS A 627 -30.40 12.01 18.77
CA HIS A 627 -29.09 11.74 18.13
C HIS A 627 -28.54 13.00 17.48
N TRP A 628 -27.18 13.04 17.35
CA TRP A 628 -26.52 14.06 16.59
C TRP A 628 -26.60 13.71 15.08
N GLU A 629 -27.09 14.65 14.30
CA GLU A 629 -27.24 14.53 12.85
C GLU A 629 -26.56 15.71 12.16
N VAL A 630 -26.07 15.51 10.94
CA VAL A 630 -25.58 16.62 10.12
C VAL A 630 -26.76 17.52 9.77
N VAL A 631 -26.60 18.84 9.94
CA VAL A 631 -27.63 19.80 9.54
C VAL A 631 -27.90 19.63 8.04
N PRO A 632 -29.11 19.24 7.63
CA PRO A 632 -29.39 18.93 6.24
C PRO A 632 -29.36 20.20 5.36
N ALA A 633 -29.00 20.05 4.09
CA ALA A 633 -28.94 21.16 3.13
C ALA A 633 -30.30 21.89 3.00
N THR A 634 -31.41 21.20 3.22
CA THR A 634 -32.77 21.76 3.22
C THR A 634 -33.05 22.72 4.36
N ALA A 635 -32.29 22.61 5.46
CA ALA A 635 -32.41 23.51 6.61
C ALA A 635 -31.72 24.85 6.37
N PHE A 636 -30.84 25.00 5.37
CA PHE A 636 -30.30 26.31 5.06
C PHE A 636 -31.29 27.13 4.25
N GLY A 637 -31.35 28.42 4.55
CA GLY A 637 -32.22 29.37 3.85
C GLY A 637 -31.73 29.67 2.44
N LYS A 638 -32.57 30.32 1.64
CA LYS A 638 -32.21 30.72 0.28
C LYS A 638 -31.10 31.75 0.30
N VAL A 639 -30.17 31.59 -0.64
CA VAL A 639 -29.08 32.54 -0.82
C VAL A 639 -29.61 33.79 -1.51
N ILE A 640 -29.60 34.93 -0.80
CA ILE A 640 -29.95 36.21 -1.39
C ILE A 640 -28.78 36.62 -2.30
N GLN A 641 -28.90 36.38 -3.61
CA GLN A 641 -28.00 36.95 -4.57
C GLN A 641 -28.17 38.48 -4.57
N LYS A 642 -27.27 39.23 -3.91
CA LYS A 642 -27.16 40.65 -4.18
C LYS A 642 -26.76 40.78 -5.64
N LYS A 643 -27.70 41.25 -6.49
CA LYS A 643 -27.35 41.72 -7.82
C LYS A 643 -26.29 42.80 -7.65
N THR A 644 -25.05 42.51 -7.90
CA THR A 644 -24.03 43.51 -8.21
C THR A 644 -24.52 44.22 -9.47
N LYS A 645 -25.02 45.44 -9.33
CA LYS A 645 -25.20 46.33 -10.49
C LYS A 645 -23.84 46.49 -11.17
N PRO A 646 -23.81 46.43 -12.51
CA PRO A 646 -22.59 46.59 -13.29
C PRO A 646 -21.84 47.89 -13.01
#